data_da5babfe35d5a6bd482e23a0cf282448
#
_entry.id   da5babfe35d5a6bd482e23a0cf282448
#
_cell.length_a   1.000
_cell.length_b   1.000
_cell.length_c   1.000
_cell.angle_alpha   90.00
_cell.angle_beta   90.00
_cell.angle_gamma   90.00
#
_symmetry.space_group_name_H-M   'P 1'
#
loop_
_entity.id
_entity.type
_entity.pdbx_description
1 polymer ?
#
loop_
_entity_poly.entity_id
_entity_poly.type
_entity_poly.pdbx_seq_one_letter_code
_entity_poly.pdbx_strand_id
1 'polypeptide(L)'
;MYKQSLLSASIVLALSSTSAFADDYALFDEVVVSATRTNQTLINTAASVTVISDKQIEENMAKDVNEIFEYTPGVTMNSSSRQGAQTINIRGMEGKRVKILVDGSSQPGSFDGGPYAFINSSGISIDPDMLKSVEIIKGAASSLHGSDAIGGVVAFETKDPSDFLKDGEDFGGQAKLSYSSEDNSFSEHVALANRFGDLETLVAYTRRDGEELQNFRDSNNLENYAVEDQDTSADNLLVKLQYQLNESHRIEFLAELIKDTSDSDIYHSSYDSYTGADDTEQNRFAIKHIWFADGAIADTVTSKVSYISKEENGVTKRFKPAGPGFPPYVPANNDNLQTKDYEYTEDKLEIETQLDKEINNHYLVYGATYTHSDISNTNMEYNSDTATDDKLYVYTPDAKEQKFGLFVQDEISLMNDKLIVTPGVRFDHFSTDPGKNTGESLTDFSDSAVTGRLGSTYKLTDTGTIFGQISQGFRAPSFDELYYTYDNPGHGYVNDPNPDLKSETSISYELGYRHNTQASSSEIAAYYSDYDDFIETVVTKKVGGTTHYSNVNLDSATIKGVEFSNTLLWDVLVGAPKGISTHFVASYTEGEDGNGNALNSVNPWNAVLGLNYDAPNQNWGTSLKLNYTANKSGSDINFDDESGGNAGQAELPSATVVDLTAYYKPMKDLTIRGGVFNLTNEEYYRWNDIRGDDELYKENSQAERNYGISAKYEF
;
A
#
# COMPACT_ATOMS: atom_id res chain seq x y z
N MET A 1 -39.03 29.33 -11.52
CA MET A 1 -38.51 28.13 -12.15
C MET A 1 -37.18 28.50 -12.76
N TYR A 2 -36.17 28.56 -12.00
CA TYR A 2 -34.74 28.69 -12.40
C TYR A 2 -33.97 28.87 -11.09
N LYS A 3 -33.76 27.81 -10.35
CA LYS A 3 -32.95 27.85 -9.11
C LYS A 3 -32.22 26.54 -8.77
N GLN A 4 -32.14 25.56 -9.67
CA GLN A 4 -31.51 24.27 -9.35
C GLN A 4 -30.35 23.84 -10.24
N SER A 5 -29.95 24.61 -11.23
CA SER A 5 -28.77 24.29 -12.07
C SER A 5 -27.43 24.88 -11.57
N LEU A 6 -27.41 25.42 -10.35
CA LEU A 6 -26.22 26.10 -9.81
C LEU A 6 -25.39 25.22 -8.83
N LEU A 7 -25.89 24.09 -8.40
CA LEU A 7 -25.10 23.23 -7.50
C LEU A 7 -24.12 22.30 -8.25
N SER A 8 -24.52 21.79 -9.40
CA SER A 8 -23.62 20.92 -10.19
C SER A 8 -22.47 21.70 -10.85
N ALA A 9 -22.67 22.97 -11.17
CA ALA A 9 -21.60 23.86 -11.63
C ALA A 9 -20.76 24.43 -10.46
N SER A 10 -21.27 24.36 -9.23
CA SER A 10 -20.59 24.90 -8.05
C SER A 10 -19.50 23.96 -7.51
N ILE A 11 -19.56 22.67 -7.80
CA ILE A 11 -18.54 21.71 -7.34
C ILE A 11 -17.28 21.78 -8.20
N VAL A 12 -17.41 22.09 -9.49
CA VAL A 12 -16.25 22.37 -10.37
C VAL A 12 -15.69 23.78 -10.15
N LEU A 13 -16.51 24.73 -9.64
CA LEU A 13 -16.09 26.11 -9.34
C LEU A 13 -15.68 26.32 -7.87
N ALA A 14 -15.92 25.38 -6.96
CA ALA A 14 -15.45 25.45 -5.57
C ALA A 14 -13.96 25.13 -5.40
N LEU A 15 -13.32 24.58 -6.44
CA LEU A 15 -11.86 24.41 -6.50
C LEU A 15 -11.13 25.66 -7.02
N SER A 16 -11.85 26.72 -7.41
CA SER A 16 -11.29 27.95 -7.99
C SER A 16 -11.59 29.21 -7.21
N SER A 17 -11.79 29.17 -5.89
CA SER A 17 -12.00 30.40 -5.11
C SER A 17 -10.88 30.69 -4.12
N THR A 18 -9.99 31.56 -4.57
CA THR A 18 -9.27 32.57 -3.77
C THR A 18 -8.63 32.09 -2.48
N SER A 19 -7.34 31.82 -2.56
CA SER A 19 -6.37 31.93 -1.48
C SER A 19 -6.65 33.12 -0.55
N ALA A 20 -7.26 32.86 0.56
CA ALA A 20 -7.32 33.77 1.69
C ALA A 20 -7.11 32.97 2.97
N PHE A 21 -5.83 32.72 3.32
CA PHE A 21 -5.31 32.65 4.68
C PHE A 21 -6.19 31.99 5.74
N ALA A 22 -6.49 30.68 5.63
CA ALA A 22 -7.00 29.86 6.75
C ALA A 22 -7.12 28.36 6.47
N ASP A 23 -6.83 27.81 5.27
CA ASP A 23 -7.35 26.51 4.87
C ASP A 23 -6.40 25.32 5.03
N ASP A 24 -5.20 25.48 5.58
CA ASP A 24 -4.19 24.40 5.64
C ASP A 24 -4.34 23.41 6.81
N TYR A 25 -5.39 23.54 7.65
CA TYR A 25 -5.50 22.75 8.88
C TYR A 25 -6.88 22.12 9.14
N ALA A 26 -7.79 22.17 8.21
CA ALA A 26 -9.09 21.55 8.37
C ALA A 26 -9.06 20.09 7.91
N LEU A 27 -8.45 19.20 8.69
CA LEU A 27 -8.30 17.74 8.45
C LEU A 27 -9.59 17.02 8.00
N PHE A 28 -10.77 17.60 8.25
CA PHE A 28 -12.05 16.99 7.90
C PHE A 28 -12.76 17.66 6.72
N ASP A 29 -12.17 18.68 6.14
CA ASP A 29 -12.65 19.29 4.89
C ASP A 29 -12.04 18.59 3.66
N GLU A 30 -11.07 17.69 3.87
CA GLU A 30 -10.53 16.83 2.82
C GLU A 30 -11.62 15.97 2.21
N VAL A 31 -11.61 15.90 0.89
CA VAL A 31 -12.55 15.10 0.10
C VAL A 31 -11.95 13.73 -0.11
N VAL A 32 -12.70 12.70 0.26
CA VAL A 32 -12.37 11.30 0.00
C VAL A 32 -13.24 10.77 -1.11
N VAL A 33 -12.67 10.02 -2.01
CA VAL A 33 -13.37 9.40 -3.14
C VAL A 33 -13.43 7.90 -2.98
N SER A 34 -12.31 7.29 -2.62
CA SER A 34 -12.17 5.83 -2.54
C SER A 34 -12.99 5.23 -1.42
N ALA A 35 -13.07 5.90 -0.24
CA ALA A 35 -13.80 5.40 0.92
C ALA A 35 -15.30 5.20 0.68
N THR A 36 -15.88 5.98 -0.20
CA THR A 36 -17.34 6.04 -0.42
C THR A 36 -17.74 5.81 -1.87
N ARG A 37 -16.78 5.71 -2.78
CA ARG A 37 -16.97 5.77 -4.25
C ARG A 37 -17.65 7.07 -4.72
N THR A 38 -17.65 8.10 -3.89
CA THR A 38 -18.25 9.42 -4.16
C THR A 38 -17.39 10.50 -3.52
N ASN A 39 -17.42 11.71 -4.07
CA ASN A 39 -16.75 12.85 -3.46
C ASN A 39 -17.45 13.25 -2.15
N GLN A 40 -16.91 12.83 -1.02
CA GLN A 40 -17.42 13.19 0.31
C GLN A 40 -16.32 13.81 1.16
N THR A 41 -16.71 14.71 2.06
CA THR A 41 -15.79 15.20 3.08
C THR A 41 -15.62 14.14 4.19
N LEU A 42 -14.43 14.06 4.76
CA LEU A 42 -14.12 13.13 5.85
C LEU A 42 -15.15 13.21 6.99
N ILE A 43 -15.62 14.41 7.33
CA ILE A 43 -16.58 14.62 8.43
C ILE A 43 -17.90 13.85 8.21
N ASN A 44 -18.29 13.60 6.98
CA ASN A 44 -19.53 12.91 6.60
C ASN A 44 -19.31 11.42 6.32
N THR A 45 -18.07 10.94 6.32
CA THR A 45 -17.73 9.54 6.03
C THR A 45 -17.96 8.66 7.26
N ALA A 46 -18.69 7.56 7.11
CA ALA A 46 -19.05 6.64 8.21
C ALA A 46 -17.95 5.61 8.55
N ALA A 47 -16.71 5.85 8.18
CA ALA A 47 -15.57 4.97 8.38
C ALA A 47 -14.35 5.78 8.84
N SER A 48 -13.40 5.12 9.49
CA SER A 48 -12.07 5.69 9.75
C SER A 48 -11.27 5.70 8.45
N VAL A 49 -10.95 6.89 7.96
CA VAL A 49 -10.17 7.10 6.74
C VAL A 49 -9.02 8.05 7.07
N THR A 50 -7.83 7.68 6.62
CA THR A 50 -6.66 8.57 6.66
C THR A 50 -6.36 9.04 5.24
N VAL A 51 -6.16 10.34 5.06
CA VAL A 51 -5.69 10.93 3.81
C VAL A 51 -4.29 11.48 4.04
N ILE A 52 -3.36 11.14 3.17
CA ILE A 52 -2.00 11.68 3.13
C ILE A 52 -1.91 12.51 1.85
N SER A 53 -1.80 13.83 1.97
CA SER A 53 -1.72 14.74 0.82
C SER A 53 -0.31 14.80 0.23
N ASP A 54 -0.18 15.27 -1.01
CA ASP A 54 1.12 15.56 -1.65
C ASP A 54 1.98 16.51 -0.81
N LYS A 55 1.34 17.48 -0.14
CA LYS A 55 2.02 18.40 0.78
C LYS A 55 2.67 17.64 1.96
N GLN A 56 1.95 16.68 2.57
CA GLN A 56 2.49 15.86 3.66
C GLN A 56 3.61 14.93 3.17
N ILE A 57 3.47 14.34 1.97
CA ILE A 57 4.51 13.54 1.32
C ILE A 57 5.78 14.37 1.13
N GLU A 58 5.64 15.60 0.63
CA GLU A 58 6.77 16.51 0.47
C GLU A 58 7.36 17.00 1.80
N GLU A 59 6.53 17.33 2.80
CA GLU A 59 6.97 17.78 4.13
C GLU A 59 7.75 16.70 4.88
N ASN A 60 7.36 15.44 4.67
CA ASN A 60 8.06 14.27 5.21
C ASN A 60 9.32 13.94 4.40
N MET A 61 9.47 14.53 3.21
CA MET A 61 10.53 14.22 2.23
C MET A 61 10.54 12.75 1.83
N ALA A 62 9.36 12.11 1.79
CA ALA A 62 9.24 10.70 1.46
C ALA A 62 9.80 10.42 0.05
N LYS A 63 10.70 9.44 -0.04
CA LYS A 63 11.38 9.03 -1.28
C LYS A 63 10.79 7.72 -1.85
N ASP A 64 10.15 6.93 -1.01
CA ASP A 64 9.52 5.67 -1.37
C ASP A 64 8.17 5.48 -0.66
N VAL A 65 7.49 4.38 -0.96
CA VAL A 65 6.17 4.08 -0.39
C VAL A 65 6.25 3.76 1.11
N ASN A 66 7.37 3.20 1.61
CA ASN A 66 7.54 2.92 3.04
C ASN A 66 7.46 4.21 3.85
N GLU A 67 8.16 5.26 3.39
CA GLU A 67 8.24 6.54 4.08
C GLU A 67 6.93 7.33 4.02
N ILE A 68 6.05 7.06 3.04
CA ILE A 68 4.71 7.66 3.00
C ILE A 68 3.92 7.32 4.27
N PHE A 69 4.06 6.10 4.78
CA PHE A 69 3.31 5.61 5.95
C PHE A 69 4.03 5.81 7.30
N GLU A 70 5.29 6.27 7.32
CA GLU A 70 6.15 6.37 8.51
C GLU A 70 5.47 7.10 9.69
N TYR A 71 4.66 8.12 9.40
CA TYR A 71 3.95 8.92 10.41
C TYR A 71 2.46 8.62 10.47
N THR A 72 2.05 7.39 10.06
CA THR A 72 0.64 6.96 10.02
C THR A 72 0.41 5.77 10.95
N PRO A 73 0.21 5.97 12.26
CA PRO A 73 -0.02 4.90 13.20
C PRO A 73 -1.14 3.93 12.79
N GLY A 74 -0.89 2.63 12.97
CA GLY A 74 -1.79 1.55 12.57
C GLY A 74 -1.68 1.14 11.11
N VAL A 75 -0.75 1.76 10.35
CA VAL A 75 -0.39 1.37 8.99
C VAL A 75 1.12 1.22 8.89
N THR A 76 1.60 0.10 8.40
CA THR A 76 3.03 -0.17 8.21
C THR A 76 3.26 -0.89 6.88
N MET A 77 4.50 -0.89 6.43
CA MET A 77 4.93 -1.61 5.25
C MET A 77 5.77 -2.82 5.66
N ASN A 78 5.56 -3.97 5.03
CA ASN A 78 6.50 -5.08 5.03
C ASN A 78 7.47 -4.83 3.87
N SER A 79 8.75 -4.95 4.10
CA SER A 79 9.80 -4.74 3.10
C SER A 79 10.84 -5.86 3.13
N SER A 80 11.51 -6.05 2.01
CA SER A 80 12.65 -6.95 1.87
C SER A 80 13.89 -6.10 1.58
N SER A 81 15.04 -6.46 2.14
CA SER A 81 16.31 -5.78 1.86
C SER A 81 16.68 -5.83 0.38
N ARG A 82 16.36 -6.94 -0.31
CA ARG A 82 16.67 -7.14 -1.72
C ARG A 82 15.63 -6.53 -2.66
N GLN A 83 14.33 -6.70 -2.36
CA GLN A 83 13.23 -6.41 -3.31
C GLN A 83 12.37 -5.22 -2.88
N GLY A 84 12.78 -4.49 -1.84
CA GLY A 84 12.11 -3.28 -1.37
C GLY A 84 10.72 -3.54 -0.77
N ALA A 85 9.79 -2.62 -1.04
CA ALA A 85 8.42 -2.65 -0.52
C ALA A 85 7.65 -3.88 -1.00
N GLN A 86 7.06 -4.64 -0.07
CA GLN A 86 6.33 -5.88 -0.38
C GLN A 86 4.83 -5.73 -0.18
N THR A 87 4.38 -5.55 1.04
CA THR A 87 2.94 -5.52 1.36
C THR A 87 2.63 -4.49 2.43
N ILE A 88 1.39 -3.98 2.40
CA ILE A 88 0.89 -3.04 3.40
C ILE A 88 0.17 -3.80 4.50
N ASN A 89 0.44 -3.42 5.75
CA ASN A 89 -0.23 -3.92 6.94
C ASN A 89 -1.13 -2.82 7.52
N ILE A 90 -2.42 -3.09 7.65
CA ILE A 90 -3.41 -2.20 8.29
C ILE A 90 -4.01 -2.93 9.49
N ARG A 91 -3.77 -2.43 10.71
CA ARG A 91 -4.35 -2.98 11.95
C ARG A 91 -4.01 -4.48 12.16
N GLY A 92 -2.87 -4.97 11.63
CA GLY A 92 -2.48 -6.37 11.69
C GLY A 92 -2.98 -7.23 10.52
N MET A 93 -3.72 -6.65 9.59
CA MET A 93 -4.08 -7.30 8.32
C MET A 93 -3.11 -6.90 7.23
N GLU A 94 -2.49 -7.89 6.58
CA GLU A 94 -1.40 -7.67 5.63
C GLU A 94 -1.53 -8.49 4.35
N GLY A 95 -0.65 -8.21 3.40
CA GLY A 95 -0.54 -8.95 2.16
C GLY A 95 -1.79 -8.82 1.31
N LYS A 96 -2.27 -9.94 0.80
CA LYS A 96 -3.44 -10.05 -0.08
C LYS A 96 -4.78 -9.68 0.59
N ARG A 97 -4.76 -9.32 1.89
CA ARG A 97 -5.93 -8.88 2.66
C ARG A 97 -6.15 -7.36 2.59
N VAL A 98 -5.17 -6.62 2.05
CA VAL A 98 -5.25 -5.18 1.82
C VAL A 98 -5.28 -4.91 0.32
N LYS A 99 -6.35 -4.29 -0.16
CA LYS A 99 -6.51 -3.97 -1.56
C LYS A 99 -5.77 -2.69 -1.92
N ILE A 100 -5.00 -2.73 -3.00
CA ILE A 100 -4.25 -1.59 -3.51
C ILE A 100 -4.92 -1.10 -4.80
N LEU A 101 -5.19 0.20 -4.85
CA LEU A 101 -5.76 0.89 -6.01
C LEU A 101 -4.82 2.02 -6.44
N VAL A 102 -4.69 2.25 -7.74
CA VAL A 102 -4.03 3.44 -8.30
C VAL A 102 -4.97 4.06 -9.34
N ASP A 103 -5.37 5.32 -9.13
CA ASP A 103 -6.42 6.01 -9.89
C ASP A 103 -7.68 5.14 -10.03
N GLY A 104 -8.05 4.46 -8.93
CA GLY A 104 -9.20 3.58 -8.84
C GLY A 104 -9.08 2.27 -9.63
N SER A 105 -7.91 1.90 -10.19
CA SER A 105 -7.67 0.59 -10.81
C SER A 105 -6.97 -0.34 -9.82
N SER A 106 -7.48 -1.57 -9.70
CA SER A 106 -6.87 -2.56 -8.80
C SER A 106 -5.51 -3.00 -9.35
N GLN A 107 -4.49 -2.99 -8.48
CA GLN A 107 -3.13 -3.39 -8.86
C GLN A 107 -3.02 -4.92 -8.98
N PRO A 108 -1.99 -5.44 -9.69
CA PRO A 108 -1.62 -6.85 -9.64
C PRO A 108 -1.45 -7.32 -8.20
N GLY A 109 -1.73 -8.59 -7.94
CA GLY A 109 -1.56 -9.16 -6.60
C GLY A 109 -0.10 -9.27 -6.21
N SER A 110 0.19 -9.32 -4.89
CA SER A 110 1.51 -9.74 -4.44
C SER A 110 1.68 -11.24 -4.67
N PHE A 111 2.86 -11.65 -5.12
CA PHE A 111 3.24 -13.04 -5.32
C PHE A 111 4.49 -13.35 -4.49
N ASP A 112 4.39 -14.33 -3.61
CA ASP A 112 5.53 -14.85 -2.85
C ASP A 112 5.95 -16.20 -3.48
N GLY A 113 7.04 -16.17 -4.22
CA GLY A 113 7.59 -17.34 -4.90
C GLY A 113 8.38 -18.29 -3.99
N GLY A 114 8.58 -17.93 -2.72
CA GLY A 114 9.31 -18.75 -1.76
C GLY A 114 10.59 -18.13 -1.18
N PRO A 115 11.66 -18.89 -0.92
CA PRO A 115 12.85 -18.40 -0.24
C PRO A 115 13.55 -17.24 -0.96
N TYR A 116 14.39 -16.50 -0.25
CA TYR A 116 15.10 -15.28 -0.68
C TYR A 116 15.72 -15.28 -2.10
N ALA A 117 16.09 -16.44 -2.64
CA ALA A 117 16.61 -16.58 -4.01
C ALA A 117 15.52 -16.68 -5.08
N PHE A 118 14.26 -16.52 -4.71
CA PHE A 118 13.09 -16.60 -5.58
C PHE A 118 12.54 -15.20 -5.84
N ILE A 119 11.57 -15.07 -6.76
CA ILE A 119 10.86 -13.82 -6.99
C ILE A 119 9.82 -13.61 -5.91
N ASN A 120 9.80 -12.39 -5.37
CA ASN A 120 8.70 -11.87 -4.59
C ASN A 120 8.15 -10.62 -5.28
N SER A 121 6.95 -10.75 -5.82
CA SER A 121 6.27 -9.64 -6.49
C SER A 121 5.56 -8.76 -5.49
N SER A 122 5.83 -7.46 -5.54
CA SER A 122 5.04 -6.45 -4.83
C SER A 122 3.85 -6.00 -5.67
N GLY A 123 2.67 -5.85 -5.04
CA GLY A 123 1.54 -5.15 -5.66
C GLY A 123 1.73 -3.64 -5.79
N ILE A 124 2.90 -3.10 -5.41
CA ILE A 124 3.12 -1.67 -5.25
C ILE A 124 4.35 -1.24 -6.05
N SER A 125 4.10 -0.53 -7.15
CA SER A 125 5.13 0.16 -7.93
C SER A 125 4.65 1.59 -8.16
N ILE A 126 5.10 2.54 -7.32
CA ILE A 126 4.60 3.92 -7.31
C ILE A 126 5.71 4.84 -6.82
N ASP A 127 5.95 5.93 -7.54
CA ASP A 127 6.85 7.00 -7.10
C ASP A 127 6.09 8.09 -6.33
N PRO A 128 6.53 8.49 -5.12
CA PRO A 128 5.86 9.54 -4.32
C PRO A 128 5.71 10.89 -5.03
N ASP A 129 6.63 11.27 -5.93
CA ASP A 129 6.58 12.53 -6.66
C ASP A 129 5.43 12.57 -7.69
N MET A 130 4.90 11.39 -8.08
CA MET A 130 3.73 11.28 -8.97
C MET A 130 2.40 11.41 -8.21
N LEU A 131 2.40 11.32 -6.88
CA LEU A 131 1.18 11.25 -6.09
C LEU A 131 0.59 12.61 -5.76
N LYS A 132 -0.71 12.70 -5.85
CA LYS A 132 -1.56 13.78 -5.34
C LYS A 132 -2.02 13.50 -3.91
N SER A 133 -2.43 12.26 -3.64
CA SER A 133 -2.87 11.82 -2.31
C SER A 133 -2.84 10.31 -2.18
N VAL A 134 -2.86 9.85 -0.93
CA VAL A 134 -3.08 8.46 -0.57
C VAL A 134 -4.24 8.39 0.41
N GLU A 135 -5.30 7.65 0.05
CA GLU A 135 -6.45 7.40 0.90
C GLU A 135 -6.36 5.99 1.51
N ILE A 136 -6.48 5.87 2.82
CA ILE A 136 -6.39 4.61 3.55
C ILE A 136 -7.72 4.37 4.26
N ILE A 137 -8.47 3.37 3.79
CA ILE A 137 -9.70 2.89 4.43
C ILE A 137 -9.30 1.75 5.35
N LYS A 138 -9.52 1.91 6.65
CA LYS A 138 -9.15 0.92 7.65
C LYS A 138 -10.32 0.01 8.00
N GLY A 139 -10.12 -1.32 7.89
CA GLY A 139 -11.12 -2.35 8.11
C GLY A 139 -11.87 -2.77 6.85
N ALA A 140 -12.88 -3.65 7.00
CA ALA A 140 -13.56 -4.31 5.90
C ALA A 140 -14.25 -3.34 4.92
N ALA A 141 -13.87 -3.37 3.65
CA ALA A 141 -14.37 -2.53 2.56
C ALA A 141 -14.85 -3.33 1.33
N SER A 142 -15.02 -4.66 1.47
CA SER A 142 -15.38 -5.53 0.34
C SER A 142 -16.73 -5.22 -0.28
N SER A 143 -17.68 -4.66 0.49
CA SER A 143 -18.98 -4.21 -0.05
C SER A 143 -18.89 -3.09 -1.10
N LEU A 144 -17.74 -2.39 -1.17
CA LEU A 144 -17.47 -1.37 -2.19
C LEU A 144 -16.46 -1.86 -3.23
N HIS A 145 -15.39 -2.52 -2.79
CA HIS A 145 -14.21 -2.82 -3.60
C HIS A 145 -14.06 -4.30 -3.98
N GLY A 146 -14.96 -5.19 -3.47
CA GLY A 146 -14.93 -6.62 -3.77
C GLY A 146 -13.84 -7.36 -2.97
N SER A 147 -13.38 -8.49 -3.52
CA SER A 147 -12.33 -9.31 -2.92
C SER A 147 -11.06 -8.51 -2.60
N ASP A 148 -10.29 -9.00 -1.63
CA ASP A 148 -8.98 -8.51 -1.21
C ASP A 148 -9.04 -7.24 -0.34
N ALA A 149 -10.25 -6.70 -0.06
CA ALA A 149 -10.50 -5.56 0.82
C ALA A 149 -11.04 -5.98 2.19
N ILE A 150 -10.59 -7.12 2.73
CA ILE A 150 -11.03 -7.65 4.02
C ILE A 150 -10.38 -6.92 5.20
N GLY A 151 -9.11 -6.51 5.06
CA GLY A 151 -8.34 -5.74 6.04
C GLY A 151 -8.38 -4.23 5.81
N GLY A 152 -8.62 -3.80 4.58
CA GLY A 152 -8.66 -2.40 4.20
C GLY A 152 -8.39 -2.15 2.72
N VAL A 153 -8.32 -0.87 2.38
CA VAL A 153 -7.95 -0.40 1.03
C VAL A 153 -6.96 0.75 1.13
N VAL A 154 -5.93 0.72 0.31
CA VAL A 154 -5.04 1.85 0.08
C VAL A 154 -5.19 2.30 -1.36
N ALA A 155 -5.66 3.52 -1.55
CA ALA A 155 -5.87 4.12 -2.85
C ALA A 155 -4.88 5.26 -3.06
N PHE A 156 -4.04 5.12 -4.05
CA PHE A 156 -3.09 6.11 -4.51
C PHE A 156 -3.71 6.88 -5.67
N GLU A 157 -3.76 8.20 -5.56
CA GLU A 157 -4.22 9.08 -6.63
C GLU A 157 -3.01 9.83 -7.21
N THR A 158 -2.79 9.70 -8.51
CA THR A 158 -1.71 10.40 -9.19
C THR A 158 -2.12 11.81 -9.59
N LYS A 159 -1.15 12.72 -9.71
CA LYS A 159 -1.37 14.13 -10.08
C LYS A 159 -2.09 14.27 -11.41
N ASP A 160 -2.93 15.29 -11.51
CA ASP A 160 -3.70 15.67 -12.68
C ASP A 160 -3.14 16.95 -13.32
N PRO A 161 -3.48 17.26 -14.60
CA PRO A 161 -3.08 18.52 -15.21
C PRO A 161 -3.47 19.76 -14.39
N SER A 162 -4.65 19.74 -13.75
CA SER A 162 -5.16 20.82 -12.91
C SER A 162 -4.32 21.12 -11.66
N ASP A 163 -3.51 20.16 -11.19
CA ASP A 163 -2.65 20.35 -10.02
C ASP A 163 -1.45 21.27 -10.33
N PHE A 164 -1.16 21.48 -11.62
CA PHE A 164 -0.08 22.35 -12.11
C PHE A 164 -0.57 23.61 -12.83
N LEU A 165 -1.82 23.62 -13.35
CA LEU A 165 -2.37 24.74 -14.10
C LEU A 165 -3.01 25.74 -13.15
N LYS A 166 -2.35 26.88 -12.93
CA LYS A 166 -2.89 27.98 -12.14
C LYS A 166 -4.08 28.66 -12.86
N ASP A 167 -4.94 29.35 -12.10
CA ASP A 167 -6.08 30.04 -12.66
C ASP A 167 -5.66 31.08 -13.72
N GLY A 168 -6.21 30.91 -14.93
CA GLY A 168 -5.93 31.78 -16.07
C GLY A 168 -4.61 31.49 -16.81
N GLU A 169 -3.88 30.45 -16.42
CA GLU A 169 -2.67 30.00 -17.11
C GLU A 169 -2.94 28.71 -17.89
N ASP A 170 -2.47 28.69 -19.13
CA ASP A 170 -2.60 27.52 -20.02
C ASP A 170 -1.38 26.59 -19.99
N PHE A 171 -0.36 26.94 -19.20
CA PHE A 171 0.88 26.20 -19.04
C PHE A 171 1.35 26.28 -17.61
N GLY A 172 1.81 25.16 -17.07
CA GLY A 172 2.39 25.08 -15.73
C GLY A 172 3.21 23.81 -15.58
N GLY A 173 3.93 23.71 -14.48
CA GLY A 173 4.73 22.54 -14.21
C GLY A 173 5.63 22.70 -13.00
N GLN A 174 6.42 21.66 -12.75
CA GLN A 174 7.43 21.66 -11.70
C GLN A 174 8.69 20.92 -12.14
N ALA A 175 9.81 21.28 -11.52
CA ALA A 175 11.05 20.51 -11.54
C ALA A 175 11.54 20.36 -10.09
N LYS A 176 11.92 19.14 -9.70
CA LYS A 176 12.41 18.83 -8.34
C LYS A 176 13.69 18.00 -8.44
N LEU A 177 14.66 18.33 -7.61
CA LEU A 177 15.85 17.54 -7.37
C LEU A 177 15.88 17.19 -5.89
N SER A 178 16.20 15.93 -5.56
CA SER A 178 16.28 15.47 -4.18
C SER A 178 17.51 14.58 -3.98
N TYR A 179 18.07 14.61 -2.77
CA TYR A 179 19.10 13.71 -2.32
C TYR A 179 18.79 13.23 -0.90
N SER A 180 18.97 11.95 -0.65
CA SER A 180 18.92 11.32 0.67
C SER A 180 20.22 10.58 0.96
N SER A 181 20.78 10.80 2.15
CA SER A 181 21.93 10.04 2.61
C SER A 181 21.56 8.71 3.28
N GLU A 182 20.28 8.41 3.39
CA GLU A 182 19.77 7.16 3.95
C GLU A 182 20.17 5.94 3.12
N ASP A 183 20.14 6.12 1.81
CA ASP A 183 20.46 5.13 0.78
C ASP A 183 21.27 5.75 -0.37
N ASN A 184 21.93 6.88 -0.10
CA ASN A 184 22.66 7.68 -1.09
C ASN A 184 21.85 8.03 -2.34
N SER A 185 20.51 8.02 -2.25
CA SER A 185 19.66 8.20 -3.42
C SER A 185 19.64 9.65 -3.92
N PHE A 186 19.60 9.77 -5.26
CA PHE A 186 19.38 11.02 -5.96
C PHE A 186 18.19 10.88 -6.89
N SER A 187 17.26 11.85 -6.85
CA SER A 187 16.11 11.84 -7.74
C SER A 187 15.94 13.14 -8.50
N GLU A 188 15.47 12.99 -9.73
CA GLU A 188 15.15 14.04 -10.67
C GLU A 188 13.69 13.88 -11.10
N HIS A 189 12.87 14.89 -10.84
CA HIS A 189 11.47 14.89 -11.26
C HIS A 189 11.15 16.13 -12.09
N VAL A 190 10.37 15.95 -13.16
CA VAL A 190 9.81 17.02 -13.97
C VAL A 190 8.37 16.71 -14.35
N ALA A 191 7.48 17.70 -14.20
CA ALA A 191 6.10 17.62 -14.65
C ALA A 191 5.74 18.86 -15.48
N LEU A 192 5.06 18.64 -16.61
CA LEU A 192 4.61 19.68 -17.53
C LEU A 192 3.13 19.50 -17.82
N ALA A 193 2.34 20.53 -17.56
CA ALA A 193 0.91 20.57 -17.86
C ALA A 193 0.58 21.67 -18.85
N ASN A 194 -0.36 21.38 -19.75
CA ASN A 194 -0.86 22.36 -20.73
C ASN A 194 -2.37 22.25 -20.88
N ARG A 195 -3.01 23.41 -21.16
CA ARG A 195 -4.41 23.50 -21.56
C ARG A 195 -4.49 24.03 -23.01
N PHE A 196 -5.12 23.25 -23.88
CA PHE A 196 -5.36 23.59 -25.29
C PHE A 196 -6.87 23.63 -25.53
N GLY A 197 -7.53 24.74 -25.16
CA GLY A 197 -8.99 24.83 -25.18
C GLY A 197 -9.61 23.81 -24.19
N ASP A 198 -10.34 22.82 -24.73
CA ASP A 198 -11.02 21.81 -23.92
C ASP A 198 -10.15 20.57 -23.60
N LEU A 199 -8.88 20.57 -24.03
CA LEU A 199 -7.92 19.50 -23.77
C LEU A 199 -6.90 19.96 -22.72
N GLU A 200 -6.80 19.22 -21.62
CA GLU A 200 -5.73 19.35 -20.63
C GLU A 200 -4.80 18.16 -20.71
N THR A 201 -3.49 18.40 -20.57
CA THR A 201 -2.45 17.38 -20.70
C THR A 201 -1.45 17.47 -19.57
N LEU A 202 -0.97 16.34 -19.08
CA LEU A 202 0.14 16.20 -18.14
C LEU A 202 1.13 15.19 -18.68
N VAL A 203 2.41 15.53 -18.60
CA VAL A 203 3.53 14.59 -18.73
C VAL A 203 4.44 14.79 -17.54
N ALA A 204 4.63 13.77 -16.74
CA ALA A 204 5.54 13.77 -15.60
C ALA A 204 6.52 12.60 -15.72
N TYR A 205 7.78 12.86 -15.34
CA TYR A 205 8.83 11.86 -15.35
C TYR A 205 9.68 12.01 -14.08
N THR A 206 9.99 10.87 -13.46
CA THR A 206 10.91 10.78 -12.33
C THR A 206 11.97 9.72 -12.63
N ARG A 207 13.22 10.05 -12.36
CA ARG A 207 14.36 9.12 -12.28
C ARG A 207 14.88 9.15 -10.85
N ARG A 208 15.16 7.97 -10.28
CA ARG A 208 15.78 7.80 -8.97
C ARG A 208 16.87 6.75 -9.08
N ASP A 209 18.06 7.07 -8.60
CA ASP A 209 19.18 6.15 -8.44
C ASP A 209 19.55 6.11 -6.95
N GLY A 210 19.86 4.94 -6.40
CA GLY A 210 20.17 4.76 -4.98
C GLY A 210 21.02 3.53 -4.72
N GLU A 211 21.43 3.37 -3.48
CA GLU A 211 22.23 2.27 -2.96
C GLU A 211 21.44 1.57 -1.83
N GLU A 212 22.08 0.65 -1.12
CA GLU A 212 21.51 -0.01 0.05
C GLU A 212 21.28 0.94 1.22
N LEU A 213 20.34 0.58 2.08
CA LEU A 213 20.03 1.31 3.33
C LEU A 213 21.25 1.43 4.24
N GLN A 214 21.61 2.64 4.64
CA GLN A 214 22.68 2.92 5.60
C GLN A 214 22.17 2.75 7.04
N ASN A 215 22.22 1.52 7.53
CA ASN A 215 21.72 1.10 8.84
C ASN A 215 22.86 0.84 9.85
N PHE A 216 22.55 0.33 11.06
CA PHE A 216 23.51 0.04 12.14
C PHE A 216 24.33 -1.25 11.95
N ARG A 217 24.38 -1.80 10.74
CA ARG A 217 25.11 -3.03 10.43
C ARG A 217 26.61 -2.90 10.78
N ASP A 218 27.23 -4.00 11.23
CA ASP A 218 28.66 -4.07 11.52
C ASP A 218 29.42 -4.70 10.35
N SER A 219 30.06 -3.89 9.54
CA SER A 219 30.87 -4.32 8.39
C SER A 219 32.07 -5.19 8.75
N ASN A 220 32.43 -5.28 10.05
CA ASN A 220 33.56 -6.06 10.52
C ASN A 220 33.19 -7.50 10.96
N ASN A 221 31.90 -7.81 11.09
CA ASN A 221 31.41 -9.12 11.51
C ASN A 221 30.54 -9.76 10.42
N LEU A 222 31.20 -10.20 9.35
CA LEU A 222 30.56 -10.81 8.19
C LEU A 222 30.01 -12.23 8.43
N GLU A 223 30.27 -12.87 9.58
CA GLU A 223 29.84 -14.25 9.84
C GLU A 223 28.36 -14.38 10.21
N ASN A 224 27.74 -13.33 10.73
CA ASN A 224 26.35 -13.34 11.19
C ASN A 224 25.50 -12.16 10.66
N TYR A 225 26.09 -11.22 9.92
CA TYR A 225 25.42 -10.00 9.48
C TYR A 225 25.84 -9.71 8.04
N ALA A 226 24.99 -10.15 7.10
CA ALA A 226 25.20 -9.87 5.69
C ALA A 226 25.14 -8.35 5.44
N VAL A 227 26.21 -7.83 4.88
CA VAL A 227 26.21 -6.50 4.26
C VAL A 227 25.91 -6.74 2.79
N GLU A 228 24.70 -6.47 2.38
CA GLU A 228 24.31 -6.57 0.98
C GLU A 228 24.53 -5.18 0.35
N ASP A 229 25.58 -5.05 -0.44
CA ASP A 229 25.73 -3.87 -1.27
C ASP A 229 24.67 -3.93 -2.38
N GLN A 230 24.00 -2.82 -2.63
CA GLN A 230 22.91 -2.76 -3.58
C GLN A 230 22.98 -1.47 -4.40
N ASP A 231 22.80 -1.61 -5.72
CA ASP A 231 22.56 -0.51 -6.65
C ASP A 231 21.11 -0.57 -7.13
N THR A 232 20.34 0.50 -6.92
CA THR A 232 18.94 0.58 -7.34
C THR A 232 18.70 1.69 -8.33
N SER A 233 17.75 1.48 -9.25
CA SER A 233 17.28 2.55 -10.11
C SER A 233 15.80 2.42 -10.42
N ALA A 234 15.07 3.54 -10.52
CA ALA A 234 13.67 3.60 -10.85
C ALA A 234 13.40 4.69 -11.90
N ASP A 235 12.66 4.34 -12.95
CA ASP A 235 12.18 5.24 -13.98
C ASP A 235 10.64 5.21 -13.98
N ASN A 236 10.00 6.38 -13.82
CA ASN A 236 8.56 6.52 -13.81
C ASN A 236 8.12 7.57 -14.82
N LEU A 237 7.22 7.23 -15.75
CA LEU A 237 6.62 8.14 -16.72
C LEU A 237 5.10 8.10 -16.57
N LEU A 238 4.49 9.24 -16.29
CA LEU A 238 3.05 9.43 -16.24
C LEU A 238 2.60 10.39 -17.34
N VAL A 239 1.59 9.99 -18.11
CA VAL A 239 0.94 10.81 -19.13
C VAL A 239 -0.58 10.79 -18.87
N LYS A 240 -1.19 11.96 -18.70
CA LYS A 240 -2.65 12.10 -18.63
C LYS A 240 -3.15 13.09 -19.68
N LEU A 241 -4.24 12.73 -20.35
CA LEU A 241 -4.97 13.58 -21.29
C LEU A 241 -6.42 13.63 -20.83
N GLN A 242 -6.96 14.83 -20.62
CA GLN A 242 -8.33 15.04 -20.17
C GLN A 242 -9.02 15.96 -21.18
N TYR A 243 -10.04 15.45 -21.88
CA TYR A 243 -10.72 16.16 -22.95
C TYR A 243 -12.21 16.31 -22.68
N GLN A 244 -12.65 17.57 -22.54
CA GLN A 244 -14.08 17.91 -22.46
C GLN A 244 -14.65 17.91 -23.87
N LEU A 245 -15.25 16.80 -24.32
CA LEU A 245 -15.78 16.64 -25.67
C LEU A 245 -16.95 17.59 -25.95
N ASN A 246 -17.82 17.79 -24.94
CA ASN A 246 -18.90 18.76 -24.90
C ASN A 246 -19.42 18.88 -23.44
N GLU A 247 -20.48 19.66 -23.19
CA GLU A 247 -21.04 19.87 -21.84
C GLU A 247 -21.46 18.57 -21.13
N SER A 248 -21.72 17.50 -21.87
CA SER A 248 -22.22 16.24 -21.31
C SER A 248 -21.18 15.11 -21.29
N HIS A 249 -20.03 15.24 -21.97
CA HIS A 249 -19.09 14.13 -22.12
C HIS A 249 -17.65 14.59 -21.90
N ARG A 250 -16.95 13.89 -21.00
CA ARG A 250 -15.51 14.03 -20.78
C ARG A 250 -14.83 12.68 -20.97
N ILE A 251 -13.69 12.68 -21.63
CA ILE A 251 -12.86 11.49 -21.84
C ILE A 251 -11.49 11.77 -21.24
N GLU A 252 -11.00 10.80 -20.46
CA GLU A 252 -9.68 10.85 -19.85
C GLU A 252 -8.88 9.64 -20.31
N PHE A 253 -7.63 9.86 -20.67
CA PHE A 253 -6.65 8.83 -21.01
C PHE A 253 -5.49 8.93 -20.04
N LEU A 254 -5.00 7.78 -19.57
CA LEU A 254 -3.84 7.64 -18.72
C LEU A 254 -2.90 6.59 -19.32
N ALA A 255 -1.60 6.89 -19.30
CA ALA A 255 -0.52 5.94 -19.50
C ALA A 255 0.53 6.16 -18.41
N GLU A 256 0.92 5.09 -17.75
CA GLU A 256 1.98 5.07 -16.74
C GLU A 256 2.93 3.92 -17.08
N LEU A 257 4.22 4.22 -17.12
CA LEU A 257 5.29 3.27 -17.40
C LEU A 257 6.28 3.34 -16.26
N ILE A 258 6.50 2.22 -15.59
CA ILE A 258 7.39 2.08 -14.44
C ILE A 258 8.41 1.02 -14.75
N LYS A 259 9.68 1.31 -14.46
CA LYS A 259 10.77 0.36 -14.52
C LYS A 259 11.66 0.52 -13.31
N ASP A 260 11.78 -0.53 -12.51
CA ASP A 260 12.61 -0.59 -11.31
C ASP A 260 13.66 -1.68 -11.50
N THR A 261 14.92 -1.39 -11.14
CA THR A 261 16.01 -2.36 -11.17
C THR A 261 16.77 -2.38 -9.85
N SER A 262 17.26 -3.55 -9.46
CA SER A 262 18.08 -3.74 -8.27
C SER A 262 19.14 -4.79 -8.50
N ASP A 263 20.42 -4.39 -8.42
CA ASP A 263 21.56 -5.29 -8.43
C ASP A 263 22.13 -5.42 -7.01
N SER A 264 22.29 -6.65 -6.50
CA SER A 264 22.72 -6.91 -5.12
C SER A 264 23.91 -7.86 -5.08
N ASP A 265 24.89 -7.53 -4.23
CA ASP A 265 25.94 -8.48 -3.79
C ASP A 265 25.53 -9.08 -2.44
N ILE A 266 25.17 -10.37 -2.43
CA ILE A 266 24.59 -11.06 -1.29
C ILE A 266 25.71 -11.79 -0.54
N TYR A 267 25.87 -11.53 0.75
CA TYR A 267 26.81 -12.27 1.58
C TYR A 267 26.21 -13.62 2.03
N HIS A 268 26.96 -14.69 1.81
CA HIS A 268 26.60 -16.00 2.32
C HIS A 268 27.85 -16.87 2.48
N SER A 269 28.14 -17.32 3.69
CA SER A 269 29.38 -18.06 4.05
C SER A 269 29.64 -19.33 3.22
N SER A 270 28.62 -19.88 2.57
CA SER A 270 28.74 -21.12 1.76
C SER A 270 29.13 -20.87 0.29
N TYR A 271 29.19 -19.63 -0.15
CA TYR A 271 29.45 -19.25 -1.54
C TYR A 271 30.60 -18.25 -1.60
N ASP A 272 31.45 -18.36 -2.64
CA ASP A 272 32.52 -17.40 -2.90
C ASP A 272 31.99 -16.14 -3.59
N SER A 273 30.87 -16.24 -4.32
CA SER A 273 30.09 -15.13 -4.82
C SER A 273 28.61 -15.50 -4.83
N TYR A 274 27.78 -14.53 -4.51
CA TYR A 274 26.34 -14.66 -4.53
C TYR A 274 25.76 -13.30 -4.91
N THR A 275 25.12 -13.20 -6.08
CA THR A 275 24.58 -11.96 -6.63
C THR A 275 23.12 -12.12 -7.00
N GLY A 276 22.36 -11.04 -6.87
CA GLY A 276 20.99 -10.92 -7.34
C GLY A 276 20.88 -9.76 -8.34
N ALA A 277 20.08 -9.94 -9.37
CA ALA A 277 19.66 -8.87 -10.27
C ALA A 277 18.17 -8.99 -10.48
N ASP A 278 17.42 -7.97 -10.11
CA ASP A 278 15.97 -7.94 -10.13
C ASP A 278 15.51 -6.76 -11.01
N ASP A 279 14.61 -7.05 -11.94
CA ASP A 279 13.98 -6.08 -12.85
C ASP A 279 12.47 -6.18 -12.70
N THR A 280 11.80 -5.03 -12.51
CA THR A 280 10.34 -4.91 -12.53
C THR A 280 9.93 -3.92 -13.60
N GLU A 281 9.06 -4.33 -14.52
CA GLU A 281 8.40 -3.45 -15.48
C GLU A 281 6.89 -3.48 -15.29
N GLN A 282 6.26 -2.31 -15.06
CA GLN A 282 4.81 -2.19 -14.99
C GLN A 282 4.32 -1.12 -15.95
N ASN A 283 3.42 -1.51 -16.84
CA ASN A 283 2.79 -0.62 -17.80
C ASN A 283 1.29 -0.57 -17.54
N ARG A 284 0.74 0.62 -17.28
CA ARG A 284 -0.69 0.84 -17.03
C ARG A 284 -1.27 1.79 -18.05
N PHE A 285 -2.39 1.39 -18.66
CA PHE A 285 -3.15 2.21 -19.59
C PHE A 285 -4.61 2.23 -19.13
N ALA A 286 -5.23 3.41 -19.13
CA ALA A 286 -6.65 3.53 -18.81
C ALA A 286 -7.35 4.55 -19.70
N ILE A 287 -8.61 4.24 -20.01
CA ILE A 287 -9.54 5.17 -20.64
C ILE A 287 -10.75 5.27 -19.72
N LYS A 288 -11.11 6.50 -19.33
CA LYS A 288 -12.26 6.80 -18.51
C LYS A 288 -13.19 7.77 -19.27
N HIS A 289 -14.46 7.42 -19.34
CA HIS A 289 -15.50 8.24 -19.91
C HIS A 289 -16.48 8.65 -18.83
N ILE A 290 -16.72 9.93 -18.69
CA ILE A 290 -17.70 10.52 -17.78
C ILE A 290 -18.81 11.13 -18.63
N TRP A 291 -20.03 10.61 -18.43
CA TRP A 291 -21.24 11.11 -19.09
C TRP A 291 -22.16 11.75 -18.06
N PHE A 292 -22.31 13.08 -18.14
CA PHE A 292 -23.30 13.86 -17.39
C PHE A 292 -24.66 13.67 -18.06
N ALA A 293 -25.36 12.60 -17.65
CA ALA A 293 -26.54 12.09 -18.36
C ALA A 293 -27.81 12.88 -18.03
N ASP A 294 -27.91 13.44 -16.81
CA ASP A 294 -29.11 14.13 -16.26
C ASP A 294 -30.41 13.38 -16.58
N GLY A 295 -30.38 12.06 -16.43
CA GLY A 295 -31.41 11.13 -16.85
C GLY A 295 -32.24 10.56 -15.70
N ALA A 296 -33.30 9.82 -16.03
CA ALA A 296 -34.16 9.20 -15.04
C ALA A 296 -33.43 8.08 -14.23
N ILE A 297 -32.40 7.45 -14.82
CA ILE A 297 -31.67 6.33 -14.21
C ILE A 297 -30.40 6.86 -13.54
N ALA A 298 -29.64 7.74 -14.18
CA ALA A 298 -28.39 8.28 -13.69
C ALA A 298 -28.27 9.78 -14.01
N ASP A 299 -27.64 10.53 -13.12
CA ASP A 299 -27.18 11.89 -13.36
C ASP A 299 -25.78 11.87 -13.95
N THR A 300 -24.94 10.96 -13.48
CA THR A 300 -23.60 10.71 -14.02
C THR A 300 -23.40 9.21 -14.27
N VAL A 301 -22.72 8.89 -15.37
CA VAL A 301 -22.25 7.55 -15.69
C VAL A 301 -20.75 7.63 -15.92
N THR A 302 -19.98 6.95 -15.07
CA THR A 302 -18.53 6.82 -15.21
C THR A 302 -18.20 5.42 -15.67
N SER A 303 -17.54 5.29 -16.83
CA SER A 303 -17.07 3.98 -17.34
C SER A 303 -15.55 4.05 -17.51
N LYS A 304 -14.85 3.04 -17.00
CA LYS A 304 -13.39 2.93 -17.07
C LYS A 304 -13.00 1.56 -17.60
N VAL A 305 -12.03 1.55 -18.50
CA VAL A 305 -11.31 0.36 -18.93
C VAL A 305 -9.85 0.60 -18.63
N SER A 306 -9.24 -0.29 -17.88
CA SER A 306 -7.80 -0.25 -17.58
C SER A 306 -7.14 -1.58 -17.93
N TYR A 307 -5.92 -1.51 -18.42
CA TYR A 307 -5.04 -2.63 -18.68
C TYR A 307 -3.73 -2.39 -17.97
N ILE A 308 -3.27 -3.38 -17.23
CA ILE A 308 -1.98 -3.37 -16.53
C ILE A 308 -1.24 -4.62 -16.97
N SER A 309 0.00 -4.44 -17.41
CA SER A 309 0.96 -5.51 -17.66
C SER A 309 2.11 -5.34 -16.69
N LYS A 310 2.38 -6.35 -15.89
CA LYS A 310 3.49 -6.40 -14.94
C LYS A 310 4.37 -7.59 -15.25
N GLU A 311 5.67 -7.33 -15.34
CA GLU A 311 6.71 -8.34 -15.52
C GLU A 311 7.79 -8.13 -14.47
N GLU A 312 8.17 -9.18 -13.81
CA GLU A 312 9.26 -9.22 -12.83
C GLU A 312 10.23 -10.34 -13.18
N ASN A 313 11.51 -9.99 -13.27
CA ASN A 313 12.61 -10.89 -13.57
C ASN A 313 13.60 -10.87 -12.40
N GLY A 314 13.94 -12.04 -11.86
CA GLY A 314 14.94 -12.20 -10.82
C GLY A 314 16.02 -13.20 -11.24
N VAL A 315 17.25 -12.71 -11.38
CA VAL A 315 18.40 -13.56 -11.70
C VAL A 315 19.32 -13.66 -10.51
N THR A 316 19.45 -14.86 -9.96
CA THR A 316 20.35 -15.13 -8.83
C THR A 316 21.51 -16.00 -9.30
N LYS A 317 22.76 -15.60 -9.04
CA LYS A 317 23.96 -16.37 -9.36
C LYS A 317 24.75 -16.67 -8.10
N ARG A 318 25.07 -17.95 -7.88
CA ARG A 318 25.81 -18.43 -6.72
C ARG A 318 26.98 -19.30 -7.16
N PHE A 319 28.19 -18.93 -6.79
CA PHE A 319 29.37 -19.76 -7.03
C PHE A 319 29.80 -20.48 -5.76
N LYS A 320 29.74 -21.81 -5.81
CA LYS A 320 30.18 -22.68 -4.74
C LYS A 320 31.49 -23.34 -5.16
N PRO A 321 32.61 -23.07 -4.43
CA PRO A 321 33.90 -23.67 -4.76
C PRO A 321 33.90 -25.18 -4.52
N ALA A 322 34.82 -25.87 -5.20
CA ALA A 322 35.05 -27.31 -4.96
C ALA A 322 35.40 -27.57 -3.50
N GLY A 323 34.75 -28.56 -2.92
CA GLY A 323 34.96 -28.94 -1.53
C GLY A 323 35.26 -30.42 -1.37
N PRO A 324 36.04 -30.82 -0.33
CA PRO A 324 36.42 -32.21 -0.11
C PRO A 324 35.25 -33.12 0.28
N GLY A 325 34.07 -32.54 0.53
CA GLY A 325 32.94 -33.25 1.11
C GLY A 325 33.15 -33.63 2.57
N PHE A 326 32.12 -34.12 3.22
CA PHE A 326 32.18 -34.66 4.58
C PHE A 326 31.50 -36.04 4.62
N PRO A 327 32.21 -37.12 4.22
CA PRO A 327 31.62 -38.44 4.22
C PRO A 327 31.18 -38.88 5.62
N PRO A 328 30.03 -39.59 5.76
CA PRO A 328 29.12 -40.01 4.68
C PRO A 328 28.00 -38.98 4.33
N TYR A 329 28.01 -37.80 4.91
CA TYR A 329 26.86 -36.89 4.89
C TYR A 329 26.88 -35.90 3.73
N VAL A 330 28.06 -35.43 3.31
CA VAL A 330 28.18 -34.49 2.18
C VAL A 330 29.20 -35.04 1.18
N PRO A 331 28.83 -35.39 -0.05
CA PRO A 331 29.78 -35.80 -1.08
C PRO A 331 30.70 -34.64 -1.46
N ALA A 332 31.92 -34.95 -1.92
CA ALA A 332 32.79 -33.98 -2.51
C ALA A 332 32.08 -33.36 -3.75
N ASN A 333 32.19 -32.05 -3.91
CA ASN A 333 31.64 -31.32 -5.05
C ASN A 333 32.77 -30.66 -5.86
N ASN A 334 32.52 -30.45 -7.15
CA ASN A 334 33.36 -29.63 -8.01
C ASN A 334 32.95 -28.16 -7.86
N ASP A 335 33.71 -27.24 -8.47
CA ASP A 335 33.26 -25.86 -8.65
C ASP A 335 31.90 -25.84 -9.35
N ASN A 336 30.96 -25.13 -8.80
CA ASN A 336 29.60 -25.04 -9.35
C ASN A 336 29.09 -23.62 -9.35
N LEU A 337 28.79 -23.10 -10.54
CA LEU A 337 27.99 -21.89 -10.73
C LEU A 337 26.52 -22.30 -10.88
N GLN A 338 25.70 -21.91 -9.92
CA GLN A 338 24.27 -22.05 -9.97
C GLN A 338 23.65 -20.72 -10.40
N THR A 339 22.82 -20.75 -11.43
CA THR A 339 22.03 -19.60 -11.86
C THR A 339 20.56 -19.96 -11.75
N LYS A 340 19.79 -19.12 -11.04
CA LYS A 340 18.35 -19.15 -10.99
C LYS A 340 17.88 -17.95 -11.79
N ASP A 341 17.02 -18.18 -12.76
CA ASP A 341 16.49 -17.19 -13.71
C ASP A 341 14.97 -17.35 -13.69
N TYR A 342 14.32 -16.46 -12.96
CA TYR A 342 12.90 -16.55 -12.63
C TYR A 342 12.17 -15.35 -13.19
N GLU A 343 11.03 -15.61 -13.80
CA GLU A 343 10.13 -14.62 -14.40
C GLU A 343 8.71 -14.82 -13.87
N TYR A 344 8.07 -13.72 -13.50
CA TYR A 344 6.65 -13.65 -13.16
C TYR A 344 5.98 -12.58 -13.99
N THR A 345 4.83 -12.89 -14.59
CA THR A 345 4.03 -11.94 -15.37
C THR A 345 2.57 -11.96 -14.96
N GLU A 346 1.93 -10.79 -14.89
CA GLU A 346 0.48 -10.65 -14.77
C GLU A 346 -0.03 -9.60 -15.75
N ASP A 347 -0.88 -10.03 -16.68
CA ASP A 347 -1.64 -9.18 -17.60
C ASP A 347 -3.08 -9.06 -17.10
N LYS A 348 -3.51 -7.84 -16.75
CA LYS A 348 -4.79 -7.59 -16.10
C LYS A 348 -5.64 -6.58 -16.86
N LEU A 349 -6.84 -7.00 -17.24
CA LEU A 349 -7.89 -6.14 -17.81
C LEU A 349 -8.97 -5.91 -16.77
N GLU A 350 -9.27 -4.64 -16.48
CA GLU A 350 -10.39 -4.25 -15.61
C GLU A 350 -11.37 -3.35 -16.36
N ILE A 351 -12.67 -3.64 -16.23
CA ILE A 351 -13.75 -2.84 -16.76
C ILE A 351 -14.70 -2.49 -15.60
N GLU A 352 -14.91 -1.21 -15.39
CA GLU A 352 -15.85 -0.73 -14.37
C GLU A 352 -16.84 0.25 -14.98
N THR A 353 -18.10 0.16 -14.53
CA THR A 353 -19.11 1.18 -14.81
C THR A 353 -19.85 1.50 -13.53
N GLN A 354 -19.87 2.79 -13.17
CA GLN A 354 -20.58 3.34 -12.03
C GLN A 354 -21.62 4.34 -12.50
N LEU A 355 -22.79 4.29 -11.87
CA LEU A 355 -23.90 5.20 -12.08
C LEU A 355 -24.24 5.90 -10.76
N ASP A 356 -24.34 7.22 -10.81
CA ASP A 356 -24.67 8.06 -9.67
C ASP A 356 -26.03 8.72 -9.91
N LYS A 357 -26.93 8.70 -8.93
CA LYS A 357 -28.25 9.28 -9.02
C LYS A 357 -28.72 9.94 -7.74
N GLU A 358 -29.01 11.24 -7.80
CA GLU A 358 -29.64 11.98 -6.71
C GLU A 358 -31.16 11.96 -6.87
N ILE A 359 -31.88 11.54 -5.82
CA ILE A 359 -33.33 11.53 -5.76
C ILE A 359 -33.78 12.06 -4.39
N ASN A 360 -34.21 13.31 -4.30
CA ASN A 360 -34.60 13.98 -3.05
C ASN A 360 -33.46 13.98 -2.00
N ASN A 361 -33.55 13.12 -0.99
CA ASN A 361 -32.58 12.95 0.09
C ASN A 361 -31.79 11.63 -0.04
N HIS A 362 -31.81 11.01 -1.18
CA HIS A 362 -31.06 9.79 -1.51
C HIS A 362 -30.01 10.13 -2.55
N TYR A 363 -28.79 9.64 -2.33
CA TYR A 363 -27.72 9.61 -3.31
C TYR A 363 -27.33 8.15 -3.58
N LEU A 364 -27.79 7.63 -4.69
CA LEU A 364 -27.60 6.25 -5.12
C LEU A 364 -26.34 6.13 -5.95
N VAL A 365 -25.48 5.16 -5.58
CA VAL A 365 -24.31 4.72 -6.35
C VAL A 365 -24.46 3.25 -6.62
N TYR A 366 -24.41 2.84 -7.89
CA TYR A 366 -24.49 1.43 -8.27
C TYR A 366 -23.71 1.17 -9.55
N GLY A 367 -23.30 -0.08 -9.72
CA GLY A 367 -22.46 -0.39 -10.86
C GLY A 367 -22.05 -1.84 -10.95
N ALA A 368 -21.15 -2.08 -11.91
CA ALA A 368 -20.57 -3.38 -12.17
C ALA A 368 -19.06 -3.27 -12.40
N THR A 369 -18.35 -4.32 -12.00
CA THR A 369 -16.92 -4.49 -12.24
C THR A 369 -16.67 -5.85 -12.89
N TYR A 370 -15.71 -5.91 -13.80
CA TYR A 370 -15.20 -7.15 -14.37
C TYR A 370 -13.68 -7.06 -14.44
N THR A 371 -13.01 -8.08 -13.95
CA THR A 371 -11.55 -8.21 -14.02
C THR A 371 -11.18 -9.54 -14.64
N HIS A 372 -10.18 -9.55 -15.50
CA HIS A 372 -9.57 -10.75 -16.05
C HIS A 372 -8.05 -10.61 -15.94
N SER A 373 -7.38 -11.58 -15.31
CA SER A 373 -5.93 -11.67 -15.20
C SER A 373 -5.44 -12.95 -15.86
N ASP A 374 -4.42 -12.84 -16.70
CA ASP A 374 -3.57 -13.93 -17.17
C ASP A 374 -2.26 -13.87 -16.40
N ILE A 375 -1.93 -14.95 -15.69
CA ILE A 375 -0.75 -15.03 -14.80
C ILE A 375 0.14 -16.17 -15.30
N SER A 376 1.45 -15.90 -15.41
CA SER A 376 2.43 -16.94 -15.71
C SER A 376 3.72 -16.76 -14.92
N ASN A 377 4.43 -17.85 -14.71
CA ASN A 377 5.74 -17.83 -14.09
C ASN A 377 6.65 -18.90 -14.69
N THR A 378 7.92 -18.54 -14.83
CA THR A 378 8.95 -19.43 -15.37
C THR A 378 10.13 -19.46 -14.39
N ASN A 379 10.52 -20.64 -13.94
CA ASN A 379 11.61 -20.80 -12.97
C ASN A 379 12.66 -21.73 -13.56
N MET A 380 13.74 -21.16 -14.11
CA MET A 380 14.84 -21.89 -14.70
C MET A 380 16.05 -21.97 -13.77
N GLU A 381 16.62 -23.16 -13.60
CA GLU A 381 17.86 -23.33 -12.85
C GLU A 381 18.93 -24.00 -13.71
N TYR A 382 20.10 -23.39 -13.73
CA TYR A 382 21.29 -23.85 -14.44
C TYR A 382 22.39 -24.20 -13.44
N ASN A 383 23.11 -25.31 -13.69
CA ASN A 383 24.22 -25.76 -12.87
C ASN A 383 25.41 -26.11 -13.75
N SER A 384 26.55 -25.46 -13.56
CA SER A 384 27.74 -25.68 -14.39
C SER A 384 28.46 -27.01 -14.13
N ASP A 385 28.28 -27.59 -12.93
CA ASP A 385 28.93 -28.88 -12.53
C ASP A 385 28.23 -30.11 -13.13
N THR A 386 26.99 -29.98 -13.52
CA THR A 386 26.24 -31.12 -14.04
C THR A 386 26.13 -30.99 -15.55
N ALA A 387 26.68 -32.02 -16.26
CA ALA A 387 26.35 -32.19 -17.68
C ALA A 387 24.84 -32.54 -17.89
N THR A 388 24.00 -32.21 -16.91
CA THR A 388 22.55 -32.39 -16.93
C THR A 388 21.91 -31.17 -17.55
N ASP A 389 20.86 -31.41 -18.30
CA ASP A 389 20.05 -30.39 -18.92
C ASP A 389 19.58 -29.33 -17.91
N ASP A 390 19.40 -28.12 -18.39
CA ASP A 390 18.74 -27.03 -17.67
C ASP A 390 17.42 -27.52 -17.12
N LYS A 391 17.08 -27.09 -15.91
CA LYS A 391 15.88 -27.54 -15.21
C LYS A 391 14.84 -26.41 -15.18
N LEU A 392 13.70 -26.71 -15.74
CA LEU A 392 12.48 -25.93 -15.53
C LEU A 392 11.78 -26.45 -14.27
N TYR A 393 11.55 -25.58 -13.33
CA TYR A 393 10.70 -25.86 -12.17
C TYR A 393 9.37 -25.14 -12.32
N VAL A 394 8.29 -25.80 -11.96
CA VAL A 394 6.95 -25.19 -11.95
C VAL A 394 6.45 -25.29 -10.50
N TYR A 395 6.58 -24.19 -9.77
CA TYR A 395 6.14 -24.12 -8.38
C TYR A 395 4.66 -23.72 -8.27
N THR A 396 4.19 -22.93 -9.21
CA THR A 396 2.78 -22.61 -9.41
C THR A 396 2.43 -22.80 -10.88
N PRO A 397 1.20 -23.27 -11.22
CA PRO A 397 0.78 -23.30 -12.60
C PRO A 397 0.59 -21.88 -13.12
N ASP A 398 0.64 -21.70 -14.45
CA ASP A 398 0.02 -20.53 -15.05
C ASP A 398 -1.45 -20.51 -14.66
N ALA A 399 -2.06 -19.34 -14.52
CA ALA A 399 -3.43 -19.24 -14.07
C ALA A 399 -4.21 -18.16 -14.83
N LYS A 400 -5.53 -18.36 -14.94
CA LYS A 400 -6.45 -17.33 -15.40
C LYS A 400 -7.44 -17.03 -14.30
N GLU A 401 -7.49 -15.79 -13.87
CA GLU A 401 -8.46 -15.33 -12.89
C GLU A 401 -9.53 -14.48 -13.54
N GLN A 402 -10.78 -14.65 -13.11
CA GLN A 402 -11.90 -13.81 -13.51
C GLN A 402 -12.69 -13.41 -12.27
N LYS A 403 -12.97 -12.11 -12.14
CA LYS A 403 -13.76 -11.55 -11.04
C LYS A 403 -14.87 -10.70 -11.65
N PHE A 404 -16.12 -10.92 -11.21
CA PHE A 404 -17.28 -10.13 -11.60
C PHE A 404 -18.01 -9.63 -10.36
N GLY A 405 -18.33 -8.34 -10.30
CA GLY A 405 -19.00 -7.71 -9.17
C GLY A 405 -20.18 -6.84 -9.57
N LEU A 406 -21.24 -6.85 -8.76
CA LEU A 406 -22.38 -5.92 -8.84
C LEU A 406 -22.55 -5.26 -7.47
N PHE A 407 -22.66 -3.94 -7.43
CA PHE A 407 -22.83 -3.22 -6.18
C PHE A 407 -23.89 -2.13 -6.24
N VAL A 408 -24.48 -1.85 -5.11
CA VAL A 408 -25.38 -0.71 -4.88
C VAL A 408 -25.20 -0.17 -3.48
N GLN A 409 -25.16 1.15 -3.35
CA GLN A 409 -25.13 1.90 -2.12
C GLN A 409 -26.12 3.06 -2.20
N ASP A 410 -26.77 3.38 -1.09
CA ASP A 410 -27.65 4.56 -0.97
C ASP A 410 -27.18 5.42 0.21
N GLU A 411 -26.88 6.67 -0.03
CA GLU A 411 -26.65 7.65 1.01
C GLU A 411 -27.94 8.41 1.28
N ILE A 412 -28.49 8.20 2.46
CA ILE A 412 -29.78 8.74 2.86
C ILE A 412 -29.58 9.90 3.85
N SER A 413 -29.79 11.12 3.40
CA SER A 413 -29.78 12.32 4.24
C SER A 413 -31.10 12.50 4.98
N LEU A 414 -31.05 12.51 6.32
CA LEU A 414 -32.19 12.62 7.19
C LEU A 414 -32.03 13.79 8.18
N MET A 415 -33.13 14.24 8.76
CA MET A 415 -33.13 15.30 9.79
C MET A 415 -32.43 16.61 9.37
N ASN A 416 -32.61 17.03 8.10
CA ASN A 416 -31.88 18.15 7.49
C ASN A 416 -30.37 17.97 7.55
N ASP A 417 -29.87 16.85 7.02
CA ASP A 417 -28.45 16.45 6.94
C ASP A 417 -27.73 16.30 8.29
N LYS A 418 -28.49 16.15 9.38
CA LYS A 418 -27.90 15.81 10.68
C LYS A 418 -27.59 14.34 10.83
N LEU A 419 -28.36 13.49 10.17
CA LEU A 419 -28.18 12.04 10.16
C LEU A 419 -28.02 11.58 8.72
N ILE A 420 -26.89 10.97 8.39
CA ILE A 420 -26.67 10.27 7.13
C ILE A 420 -26.62 8.77 7.44
N VAL A 421 -27.33 7.97 6.68
CA VAL A 421 -27.34 6.51 6.78
C VAL A 421 -26.99 5.92 5.42
N THR A 422 -26.00 5.05 5.39
CA THR A 422 -25.43 4.53 4.14
C THR A 422 -25.47 2.99 4.13
N PRO A 423 -26.61 2.36 3.77
CA PRO A 423 -26.64 0.93 3.44
C PRO A 423 -25.98 0.66 2.10
N GLY A 424 -25.28 -0.46 2.01
CA GLY A 424 -24.67 -0.95 0.77
C GLY A 424 -24.69 -2.46 0.71
N VAL A 425 -24.74 -3.01 -0.49
CA VAL A 425 -24.64 -4.45 -0.75
C VAL A 425 -23.91 -4.69 -2.07
N ARG A 426 -23.10 -5.75 -2.08
CA ARG A 426 -22.35 -6.19 -3.26
C ARG A 426 -22.44 -7.70 -3.41
N PHE A 427 -22.53 -8.14 -4.66
CA PHE A 427 -22.39 -9.55 -5.08
C PHE A 427 -21.10 -9.66 -5.89
N ASP A 428 -20.29 -10.67 -5.59
CA ASP A 428 -19.07 -11.00 -6.32
C ASP A 428 -19.11 -12.49 -6.71
N HIS A 429 -18.59 -12.77 -7.91
CA HIS A 429 -18.30 -14.11 -8.39
C HIS A 429 -16.87 -14.11 -8.92
N PHE A 430 -16.10 -15.12 -8.58
CA PHE A 430 -14.71 -15.26 -9.03
C PHE A 430 -14.40 -16.72 -9.36
N SER A 431 -13.43 -16.90 -10.26
CA SER A 431 -12.94 -18.21 -10.67
C SER A 431 -11.46 -18.13 -11.03
N THR A 432 -10.74 -19.21 -10.71
CA THR A 432 -9.33 -19.42 -11.08
C THR A 432 -9.22 -20.74 -11.85
N ASP A 433 -8.73 -20.67 -13.09
CA ASP A 433 -8.49 -21.81 -13.98
C ASP A 433 -6.97 -22.04 -14.02
N PRO A 434 -6.44 -23.10 -13.37
CA PRO A 434 -5.01 -23.41 -13.39
C PRO A 434 -4.60 -23.97 -14.76
N GLY A 435 -3.45 -23.53 -15.25
CA GLY A 435 -2.81 -24.07 -16.45
C GLY A 435 -2.42 -25.54 -16.28
N LYS A 436 -1.95 -26.14 -17.36
CA LYS A 436 -1.52 -27.56 -17.41
C LYS A 436 -0.01 -27.75 -17.44
N ASN A 437 0.73 -26.70 -17.21
CA ASN A 437 2.21 -26.71 -17.27
C ASN A 437 2.88 -27.48 -16.13
N THR A 438 2.19 -27.77 -15.02
CA THR A 438 2.69 -28.61 -13.91
C THR A 438 2.77 -30.09 -14.26
N GLY A 439 2.10 -30.54 -15.33
CA GLY A 439 1.97 -31.96 -15.65
C GLY A 439 0.96 -32.72 -14.81
N GLU A 440 0.33 -32.07 -13.82
CA GLU A 440 -0.74 -32.58 -12.99
C GLU A 440 -2.10 -32.04 -13.46
N SER A 441 -3.18 -32.76 -13.13
CA SER A 441 -4.54 -32.28 -13.39
C SER A 441 -5.04 -31.60 -12.13
N LEU A 442 -4.86 -30.29 -12.07
CA LEU A 442 -5.37 -29.45 -11.00
C LEU A 442 -6.86 -29.14 -11.21
N THR A 443 -7.56 -28.87 -10.13
CA THR A 443 -9.00 -28.57 -10.15
C THR A 443 -9.21 -27.07 -10.21
N ASP A 444 -10.11 -26.60 -11.08
CA ASP A 444 -10.53 -25.20 -11.12
C ASP A 444 -11.15 -24.80 -9.79
N PHE A 445 -10.91 -23.55 -9.37
CA PHE A 445 -11.55 -22.98 -8.20
C PHE A 445 -12.61 -21.96 -8.62
N SER A 446 -13.77 -21.96 -7.92
CA SER A 446 -14.82 -20.96 -8.17
C SER A 446 -15.68 -20.79 -6.92
N ASP A 447 -15.98 -19.54 -6.55
CA ASP A 447 -16.85 -19.20 -5.42
C ASP A 447 -17.62 -17.90 -5.68
N SER A 448 -18.58 -17.58 -4.80
CA SER A 448 -19.37 -16.35 -4.86
C SER A 448 -19.64 -15.83 -3.46
N ALA A 449 -19.59 -14.53 -3.30
CA ALA A 449 -19.85 -13.86 -2.03
C ALA A 449 -20.91 -12.76 -2.17
N VAL A 450 -21.67 -12.55 -1.09
CA VAL A 450 -22.52 -11.37 -0.89
C VAL A 450 -22.03 -10.65 0.35
N THR A 451 -21.66 -9.39 0.21
CA THR A 451 -21.18 -8.55 1.31
C THR A 451 -22.07 -7.34 1.49
N GLY A 452 -22.33 -6.99 2.74
CA GLY A 452 -23.14 -5.84 3.10
C GLY A 452 -22.40 -4.87 4.00
N ARG A 453 -22.84 -3.61 3.97
CA ARG A 453 -22.42 -2.59 4.94
C ARG A 453 -23.60 -1.74 5.38
N LEU A 454 -23.50 -1.21 6.58
CA LEU A 454 -24.38 -0.18 7.09
C LEU A 454 -23.53 0.85 7.82
N GLY A 455 -23.35 2.00 7.21
CA GLY A 455 -22.68 3.15 7.80
C GLY A 455 -23.67 4.20 8.28
N SER A 456 -23.27 5.01 9.24
CA SER A 456 -24.05 6.16 9.68
C SER A 456 -23.17 7.24 10.27
N THR A 457 -23.49 8.51 9.98
CA THR A 457 -22.93 9.67 10.68
C THR A 457 -24.06 10.49 11.31
N TYR A 458 -23.84 11.00 12.52
CA TYR A 458 -24.79 11.83 13.23
C TYR A 458 -24.11 13.10 13.78
N LYS A 459 -24.53 14.26 13.29
CA LYS A 459 -24.09 15.57 13.78
C LYS A 459 -24.73 15.84 15.15
N LEU A 460 -23.98 15.54 16.22
CA LEU A 460 -24.42 15.72 17.60
C LEU A 460 -24.49 17.21 17.96
N THR A 461 -23.49 17.98 17.50
CA THR A 461 -23.38 19.45 17.63
C THR A 461 -22.86 20.02 16.30
N ASP A 462 -22.76 21.33 16.20
CA ASP A 462 -22.17 21.99 15.00
C ASP A 462 -20.69 21.66 14.81
N THR A 463 -20.02 21.19 15.87
CA THR A 463 -18.58 20.86 15.86
C THR A 463 -18.29 19.37 16.15
N GLY A 464 -19.33 18.57 16.40
CA GLY A 464 -19.15 17.19 16.84
C GLY A 464 -20.03 16.21 16.07
N THR A 465 -19.41 15.20 15.44
CA THR A 465 -20.07 14.14 14.69
C THR A 465 -19.72 12.78 15.25
N ILE A 466 -20.72 11.95 15.53
CA ILE A 466 -20.52 10.52 15.80
C ILE A 466 -20.65 9.79 14.48
N PHE A 467 -19.79 8.82 14.24
CA PHE A 467 -19.90 7.91 13.11
C PHE A 467 -19.79 6.46 13.56
N GLY A 468 -20.31 5.56 12.76
CA GLY A 468 -20.13 4.14 12.99
C GLY A 468 -20.55 3.32 11.78
N GLN A 469 -19.98 2.12 11.69
CA GLN A 469 -20.34 1.18 10.63
C GLN A 469 -20.30 -0.27 11.11
N ILE A 470 -21.06 -1.08 10.42
CA ILE A 470 -20.93 -2.54 10.40
C ILE A 470 -20.70 -2.91 8.95
N SER A 471 -19.64 -3.65 8.70
CA SER A 471 -19.25 -4.03 7.33
C SER A 471 -18.77 -5.48 7.27
N GLN A 472 -19.08 -6.15 6.16
CA GLN A 472 -18.59 -7.48 5.86
C GLN A 472 -17.43 -7.37 4.87
N GLY A 473 -16.42 -8.20 5.08
CA GLY A 473 -15.32 -8.40 4.18
C GLY A 473 -15.26 -9.84 3.68
N PHE A 474 -14.63 -10.03 2.53
CA PHE A 474 -14.23 -11.35 2.07
C PHE A 474 -12.97 -11.25 1.22
N ARG A 475 -12.24 -12.37 1.12
CA ARG A 475 -11.10 -12.56 0.24
C ARG A 475 -11.13 -13.97 -0.36
N ALA A 476 -11.08 -14.03 -1.68
CA ALA A 476 -10.88 -15.28 -2.38
C ALA A 476 -9.43 -15.77 -2.19
N PRO A 477 -9.20 -17.10 -2.09
CA PRO A 477 -7.84 -17.63 -2.17
C PRO A 477 -7.18 -17.23 -3.50
N SER A 478 -5.91 -16.86 -3.45
CA SER A 478 -5.13 -16.57 -4.65
C SER A 478 -4.61 -17.84 -5.31
N PHE A 479 -4.20 -17.74 -6.59
CA PHE A 479 -3.75 -18.90 -7.36
C PHE A 479 -2.55 -19.61 -6.72
N ASP A 480 -1.62 -18.87 -6.13
CA ASP A 480 -0.46 -19.42 -5.43
C ASP A 480 -0.85 -20.08 -4.10
N GLU A 481 -1.81 -19.54 -3.34
CA GLU A 481 -2.33 -20.21 -2.14
C GLU A 481 -3.01 -21.53 -2.47
N LEU A 482 -3.72 -21.62 -3.60
CA LEU A 482 -4.39 -22.84 -4.06
C LEU A 482 -3.44 -23.90 -4.61
N TYR A 483 -2.43 -23.47 -5.39
CA TYR A 483 -1.69 -24.36 -6.27
C TYR A 483 -0.17 -24.41 -6.08
N TYR A 484 0.38 -23.64 -5.13
CA TYR A 484 1.82 -23.67 -4.87
C TYR A 484 2.28 -25.06 -4.45
N THR A 485 3.32 -25.54 -5.13
CA THR A 485 3.98 -26.81 -4.83
C THR A 485 5.49 -26.63 -4.83
N TYR A 486 6.16 -27.13 -3.82
CA TYR A 486 7.60 -27.10 -3.74
C TYR A 486 8.12 -28.36 -3.07
N ASP A 487 8.88 -29.17 -3.81
CA ASP A 487 9.43 -30.43 -3.33
C ASP A 487 10.92 -30.30 -3.04
N ASN A 488 11.31 -30.26 -1.77
CA ASN A 488 12.69 -30.18 -1.31
C ASN A 488 13.06 -31.29 -0.34
N PRO A 489 13.03 -32.56 -0.80
CA PRO A 489 13.30 -33.74 0.08
C PRO A 489 14.73 -33.75 0.61
N GLY A 490 15.68 -33.09 -0.07
CA GLY A 490 17.06 -32.94 0.39
C GLY A 490 17.18 -32.16 1.71
N HIS A 491 16.23 -31.26 1.97
CA HIS A 491 16.11 -30.45 3.20
C HIS A 491 14.95 -30.95 4.09
N GLY A 492 14.23 -32.01 3.68
CA GLY A 492 13.21 -32.65 4.48
C GLY A 492 11.86 -31.92 4.54
N TYR A 493 11.49 -31.16 3.54
CA TYR A 493 10.16 -30.50 3.47
C TYR A 493 9.56 -30.48 2.06
N VAL A 494 8.24 -30.37 2.02
CA VAL A 494 7.42 -30.28 0.81
C VAL A 494 6.26 -29.32 1.09
N ASN A 495 5.88 -28.51 0.11
CA ASN A 495 4.62 -27.77 0.08
C ASN A 495 3.63 -28.49 -0.83
N ASP A 496 2.50 -28.91 -0.26
CA ASP A 496 1.41 -29.56 -0.96
C ASP A 496 0.35 -28.51 -1.38
N PRO A 497 -0.15 -28.49 -2.61
CA PRO A 497 -1.25 -27.61 -3.04
C PRO A 497 -2.56 -27.96 -2.33
N ASN A 498 -3.45 -26.95 -2.14
CA ASN A 498 -4.78 -27.17 -1.57
C ASN A 498 -5.86 -26.42 -2.39
N PRO A 499 -6.44 -27.04 -3.43
CA PRO A 499 -7.51 -26.42 -4.20
C PRO A 499 -8.87 -26.43 -3.49
N ASP A 500 -8.98 -27.03 -2.30
CA ASP A 500 -10.22 -27.08 -1.49
C ASP A 500 -10.33 -25.92 -0.49
N LEU A 501 -9.46 -24.90 -0.57
CA LEU A 501 -9.55 -23.71 0.25
C LEU A 501 -10.88 -22.99 0.07
N LYS A 502 -11.36 -22.35 1.12
CA LYS A 502 -12.54 -21.48 1.10
C LYS A 502 -12.09 -20.02 1.16
N SER A 503 -12.99 -19.13 0.72
CA SER A 503 -12.81 -17.69 0.90
C SER A 503 -12.77 -17.33 2.39
N GLU A 504 -11.85 -16.43 2.77
CA GLU A 504 -11.88 -15.79 4.08
C GLU A 504 -13.06 -14.82 4.17
N THR A 505 -13.67 -14.71 5.33
CA THR A 505 -14.75 -13.76 5.58
C THR A 505 -14.52 -12.97 6.86
N SER A 506 -15.13 -11.78 6.96
CA SER A 506 -15.08 -10.99 8.19
C SER A 506 -16.35 -10.20 8.43
N ILE A 507 -16.57 -9.87 9.72
CA ILE A 507 -17.53 -8.86 10.16
C ILE A 507 -16.79 -7.87 11.03
N SER A 508 -16.81 -6.60 10.61
CA SER A 508 -16.17 -5.49 11.31
C SER A 508 -17.19 -4.52 11.88
N TYR A 509 -16.95 -4.07 13.10
CA TYR A 509 -17.71 -3.05 13.81
C TYR A 509 -16.79 -1.89 14.13
N GLU A 510 -17.23 -0.69 13.82
CA GLU A 510 -16.48 0.53 14.12
C GLU A 510 -17.41 1.60 14.70
N LEU A 511 -16.92 2.35 15.68
CA LEU A 511 -17.60 3.49 16.28
C LEU A 511 -16.57 4.57 16.57
N GLY A 512 -16.85 5.80 16.14
CA GLY A 512 -15.94 6.91 16.39
C GLY A 512 -16.67 8.24 16.61
N TYR A 513 -15.88 9.22 17.02
CA TYR A 513 -16.31 10.60 17.23
C TYR A 513 -15.29 11.55 16.62
N ARG A 514 -15.80 12.50 15.82
CA ARG A 514 -15.03 13.60 15.23
C ARG A 514 -15.43 14.91 15.87
N HIS A 515 -14.44 15.71 16.22
CA HIS A 515 -14.63 17.07 16.72
C HIS A 515 -13.82 18.04 15.86
N ASN A 516 -14.50 19.00 15.22
CA ASN A 516 -13.89 19.97 14.35
C ASN A 516 -14.28 21.40 14.73
N THR A 517 -13.28 22.22 14.99
CA THR A 517 -13.41 23.64 15.29
C THR A 517 -12.36 24.44 14.50
N GLN A 518 -12.42 25.75 14.54
CA GLN A 518 -11.37 26.59 13.94
C GLN A 518 -9.98 26.39 14.60
N ALA A 519 -9.91 25.87 15.83
CA ALA A 519 -8.67 25.72 16.59
C ALA A 519 -8.19 24.27 16.69
N SER A 520 -9.03 23.29 16.40
CA SER A 520 -8.68 21.88 16.56
C SER A 520 -9.53 20.95 15.71
N SER A 521 -8.91 19.92 15.19
CA SER A 521 -9.55 18.76 14.58
C SER A 521 -9.12 17.50 15.33
N SER A 522 -10.09 16.66 15.73
CA SER A 522 -9.81 15.46 16.52
C SER A 522 -10.70 14.31 16.07
N GLU A 523 -10.16 13.11 16.02
CA GLU A 523 -10.89 11.87 15.82
C GLU A 523 -10.47 10.83 16.86
N ILE A 524 -11.44 10.10 17.40
CA ILE A 524 -11.22 8.86 18.13
C ILE A 524 -12.11 7.79 17.52
N ALA A 525 -11.54 6.62 17.24
CA ALA A 525 -12.26 5.48 16.72
C ALA A 525 -11.89 4.21 17.49
N ALA A 526 -12.89 3.37 17.77
CA ALA A 526 -12.71 2.03 18.32
C ALA A 526 -13.30 1.02 17.34
N TYR A 527 -12.62 -0.10 17.16
CA TYR A 527 -13.02 -1.13 16.21
C TYR A 527 -12.86 -2.54 16.80
N TYR A 528 -13.66 -3.45 16.25
CA TYR A 528 -13.62 -4.88 16.54
C TYR A 528 -13.97 -5.64 15.25
N SER A 529 -13.16 -6.62 14.87
CA SER A 529 -13.33 -7.43 13.66
C SER A 529 -13.17 -8.90 14.00
N ASP A 530 -14.14 -9.71 13.57
CA ASP A 530 -14.09 -11.17 13.57
C ASP A 530 -13.79 -11.66 12.15
N TYR A 531 -12.88 -12.60 12.05
CA TYR A 531 -12.47 -13.26 10.79
C TYR A 531 -12.69 -14.75 10.91
N ASP A 532 -13.28 -15.35 9.88
CA ASP A 532 -13.51 -16.78 9.75
C ASP A 532 -12.81 -17.33 8.50
N ASP A 533 -12.47 -18.63 8.53
CA ASP A 533 -11.81 -19.35 7.43
C ASP A 533 -10.46 -18.70 7.02
N PHE A 534 -9.69 -18.18 7.97
CA PHE A 534 -8.42 -17.50 7.74
C PHE A 534 -7.38 -18.42 7.11
N ILE A 535 -6.77 -18.02 5.98
CA ILE A 535 -5.84 -18.87 5.23
C ILE A 535 -4.44 -18.69 5.77
N GLU A 536 -3.82 -19.80 6.20
CA GLU A 536 -2.43 -19.83 6.65
C GLU A 536 -1.71 -21.12 6.23
N THR A 537 -0.39 -21.04 6.09
CA THR A 537 0.46 -22.19 5.83
C THR A 537 0.76 -22.92 7.14
N VAL A 538 0.44 -24.20 7.20
CA VAL A 538 0.67 -25.02 8.40
C VAL A 538 1.34 -26.34 8.06
N VAL A 539 1.94 -26.99 9.07
CA VAL A 539 2.41 -28.38 8.96
C VAL A 539 1.21 -29.31 8.97
N THR A 540 0.94 -29.98 7.84
CA THR A 540 -0.19 -30.91 7.70
C THR A 540 0.14 -32.34 8.08
N LYS A 541 1.38 -32.79 7.82
CA LYS A 541 1.85 -34.14 8.13
C LYS A 541 3.38 -34.23 8.14
N LYS A 542 3.92 -35.25 8.82
CA LYS A 542 5.35 -35.65 8.72
C LYS A 542 5.42 -37.08 8.26
N VAL A 543 6.06 -37.33 7.11
CA VAL A 543 6.14 -38.67 6.49
C VAL A 543 7.60 -39.01 6.19
N GLY A 544 8.13 -40.11 6.77
CA GLY A 544 9.48 -40.59 6.49
C GLY A 544 10.61 -39.62 6.81
N GLY A 545 10.37 -38.63 7.69
CA GLY A 545 11.31 -37.54 8.01
C GLY A 545 11.11 -36.27 7.20
N THR A 546 10.19 -36.26 6.24
CA THR A 546 9.81 -35.08 5.47
C THR A 546 8.60 -34.40 6.09
N THR A 547 8.69 -33.09 6.30
CA THR A 547 7.60 -32.22 6.77
C THR A 547 6.80 -31.71 5.56
N HIS A 548 5.48 -31.86 5.61
CA HIS A 548 4.58 -31.35 4.58
C HIS A 548 3.86 -30.12 5.10
N TYR A 549 3.98 -29.04 4.36
CA TYR A 549 3.25 -27.78 4.55
C TYR A 549 2.13 -27.67 3.55
N SER A 550 1.07 -27.01 3.89
CA SER A 550 -0.02 -26.64 2.96
C SER A 550 -0.78 -25.46 3.51
N ASN A 551 -1.37 -24.67 2.64
CA ASN A 551 -2.34 -23.65 3.03
C ASN A 551 -3.63 -24.31 3.48
N VAL A 552 -4.17 -23.87 4.62
CA VAL A 552 -5.44 -24.35 5.17
C VAL A 552 -6.26 -23.17 5.70
N ASN A 553 -7.58 -23.35 5.78
CA ASN A 553 -8.42 -22.40 6.49
C ASN A 553 -8.36 -22.69 8.00
N LEU A 554 -7.91 -21.72 8.77
CA LEU A 554 -8.01 -21.75 10.24
C LEU A 554 -9.41 -21.30 10.69
N ASP A 555 -9.81 -21.74 11.90
CA ASP A 555 -11.19 -21.53 12.37
C ASP A 555 -11.57 -20.04 12.48
N SER A 556 -10.76 -19.23 13.17
CA SER A 556 -11.07 -17.82 13.37
C SER A 556 -9.87 -16.99 13.82
N ALA A 557 -9.97 -15.66 13.64
CA ALA A 557 -9.11 -14.67 14.27
C ALA A 557 -9.91 -13.44 14.68
N THR A 558 -9.49 -12.73 15.72
CA THR A 558 -10.12 -11.48 16.15
C THR A 558 -9.11 -10.36 16.25
N ILE A 559 -9.49 -9.16 15.79
CA ILE A 559 -8.66 -7.96 15.89
C ILE A 559 -9.52 -6.81 16.46
N LYS A 560 -8.99 -6.12 17.46
CA LYS A 560 -9.66 -4.99 18.11
C LYS A 560 -8.65 -3.88 18.41
N GLY A 561 -9.12 -2.64 18.51
CA GLY A 561 -8.22 -1.55 18.83
C GLY A 561 -8.88 -0.20 18.95
N VAL A 562 -8.05 0.80 19.23
CA VAL A 562 -8.43 2.20 19.35
C VAL A 562 -7.39 3.07 18.64
N GLU A 563 -7.88 4.02 17.87
CA GLU A 563 -7.07 5.03 17.19
C GLU A 563 -7.48 6.43 17.64
N PHE A 564 -6.51 7.31 17.72
CA PHE A 564 -6.73 8.71 18.07
C PHE A 564 -5.88 9.62 17.19
N SER A 565 -6.48 10.68 16.66
CA SER A 565 -5.76 11.77 15.98
C SER A 565 -6.21 13.13 16.48
N ASN A 566 -5.29 14.08 16.52
CA ASN A 566 -5.60 15.45 16.95
C ASN A 566 -4.64 16.43 16.29
N THR A 567 -5.17 17.52 15.72
CA THR A 567 -4.42 18.70 15.29
C THR A 567 -4.88 19.92 16.05
N LEU A 568 -3.96 20.72 16.56
CA LEU A 568 -4.22 21.95 17.30
C LEU A 568 -3.52 23.14 16.65
N LEU A 569 -4.26 24.24 16.44
CA LEU A 569 -3.75 25.56 16.05
C LEU A 569 -3.64 26.45 17.29
N TRP A 570 -2.42 26.62 17.79
CA TRP A 570 -2.17 27.29 19.06
C TRP A 570 -2.44 28.78 19.05
N ASP A 571 -2.31 29.45 17.88
CA ASP A 571 -2.66 30.85 17.74
C ASP A 571 -4.15 31.11 17.90
N VAL A 572 -5.00 30.23 17.36
CA VAL A 572 -6.45 30.29 17.49
C VAL A 572 -6.89 29.85 18.90
N LEU A 573 -6.27 28.79 19.45
CA LEU A 573 -6.68 28.18 20.71
C LEU A 573 -6.35 29.08 21.93
N VAL A 574 -5.16 29.66 22.01
CA VAL A 574 -4.69 30.40 23.19
C VAL A 574 -3.98 31.74 22.82
N GLY A 575 -4.03 32.18 21.57
CA GLY A 575 -3.36 33.39 21.12
C GLY A 575 -1.84 33.32 21.09
N ALA A 576 -1.29 32.13 20.88
CA ALA A 576 0.14 31.92 20.65
C ALA A 576 0.61 32.65 19.36
N PRO A 577 1.92 32.78 19.11
CA PRO A 577 2.39 33.29 17.81
C PRO A 577 1.77 32.49 16.64
N LYS A 578 1.39 33.20 15.58
CA LYS A 578 0.80 32.57 14.39
C LYS A 578 1.75 31.54 13.78
N GLY A 579 1.16 30.46 13.29
CA GLY A 579 1.86 29.40 12.58
C GLY A 579 2.38 28.26 13.46
N ILE A 580 2.10 28.27 14.77
CA ILE A 580 2.41 27.13 15.65
C ILE A 580 1.25 26.16 15.63
N SER A 581 1.51 24.90 15.25
CA SER A 581 0.56 23.81 15.33
C SER A 581 1.20 22.55 15.93
N THR A 582 0.34 21.68 16.46
CA THR A 582 0.74 20.33 16.87
C THR A 582 -0.17 19.31 16.21
N HIS A 583 0.42 18.19 15.82
CA HIS A 583 -0.29 17.04 15.32
C HIS A 583 0.08 15.83 16.19
N PHE A 584 -0.92 15.11 16.69
CA PHE A 584 -0.72 13.92 17.48
C PHE A 584 -1.61 12.79 16.96
N VAL A 585 -1.02 11.64 16.69
CA VAL A 585 -1.73 10.43 16.30
C VAL A 585 -1.19 9.24 17.10
N ALA A 586 -2.08 8.30 17.45
CA ALA A 586 -1.72 7.07 18.14
C ALA A 586 -2.64 5.93 17.73
N SER A 587 -2.10 4.71 17.67
CA SER A 587 -2.85 3.48 17.39
C SER A 587 -2.46 2.39 18.37
N TYR A 588 -3.46 1.70 18.90
CA TYR A 588 -3.34 0.48 19.69
C TYR A 588 -4.20 -0.61 19.05
N THR A 589 -3.57 -1.74 18.75
CA THR A 589 -4.22 -2.92 18.14
C THR A 589 -3.84 -4.16 18.94
N GLU A 590 -4.79 -5.06 19.11
CA GLU A 590 -4.63 -6.38 19.70
C GLU A 590 -5.30 -7.40 18.78
N GLY A 591 -4.64 -8.52 18.52
CA GLY A 591 -5.14 -9.60 17.68
C GLY A 591 -4.85 -10.97 18.28
N GLU A 592 -5.82 -11.89 18.17
CA GLU A 592 -5.73 -13.25 18.68
C GLU A 592 -6.30 -14.23 17.64
N ASP A 593 -5.69 -15.42 17.54
CA ASP A 593 -6.25 -16.56 16.79
C ASP A 593 -7.40 -17.24 17.57
N GLY A 594 -8.08 -18.21 16.98
CA GLY A 594 -9.17 -18.96 17.61
C GLY A 594 -8.77 -19.76 18.87
N ASN A 595 -7.48 -19.93 19.13
CA ASN A 595 -6.94 -20.61 20.31
C ASN A 595 -6.54 -19.61 21.41
N GLY A 596 -6.60 -18.31 21.14
CA GLY A 596 -6.18 -17.24 22.04
C GLY A 596 -4.68 -16.93 22.00
N ASN A 597 -3.97 -17.35 20.96
CA ASN A 597 -2.58 -16.94 20.74
C ASN A 597 -2.54 -15.58 20.04
N ALA A 598 -1.52 -14.79 20.36
CA ALA A 598 -1.33 -13.49 19.72
C ALA A 598 -1.06 -13.65 18.21
N LEU A 599 -1.64 -12.77 17.40
CA LEU A 599 -1.31 -12.66 15.98
C LEU A 599 0.00 -11.91 15.80
N ASN A 600 1.01 -12.57 15.24
CA ASN A 600 2.32 -11.96 15.00
C ASN A 600 2.27 -10.85 13.93
N SER A 601 1.26 -10.83 13.06
CA SER A 601 1.04 -9.74 12.10
C SER A 601 0.64 -8.40 12.75
N VAL A 602 0.20 -8.40 14.03
CA VAL A 602 -0.18 -7.17 14.75
C VAL A 602 1.07 -6.45 15.25
N ASN A 603 1.24 -5.21 14.82
CA ASN A 603 2.33 -4.34 15.26
C ASN A 603 2.12 -3.83 16.70
N PRO A 604 3.19 -3.50 17.45
CA PRO A 604 3.07 -2.86 18.76
C PRO A 604 2.41 -1.49 18.63
N TRP A 605 1.80 -0.99 19.71
CA TRP A 605 1.21 0.35 19.68
C TRP A 605 2.27 1.41 19.40
N ASN A 606 1.88 2.41 18.62
CA ASN A 606 2.76 3.51 18.26
C ASN A 606 2.04 4.85 18.31
N ALA A 607 2.83 5.91 18.45
CA ALA A 607 2.33 7.27 18.49
C ALA A 607 3.31 8.24 17.86
N VAL A 608 2.78 9.23 17.14
CA VAL A 608 3.56 10.31 16.52
C VAL A 608 3.10 11.65 17.08
N LEU A 609 4.06 12.47 17.52
CA LEU A 609 3.84 13.86 17.92
C LEU A 609 4.63 14.78 17.02
N GLY A 610 3.95 15.57 16.20
CA GLY A 610 4.52 16.65 15.38
C GLY A 610 4.35 18.02 16.05
N LEU A 611 5.41 18.81 16.08
CA LEU A 611 5.41 20.24 16.44
C LEU A 611 5.85 21.03 15.21
N ASN A 612 4.95 21.82 14.65
CA ASN A 612 5.19 22.58 13.44
C ASN A 612 5.18 24.08 13.70
N TYR A 613 6.01 24.78 12.96
CA TYR A 613 5.98 26.22 12.86
C TYR A 613 6.10 26.68 11.42
N ASP A 614 5.13 27.45 10.95
CA ASP A 614 5.14 28.14 9.67
C ASP A 614 5.19 29.65 9.89
N ALA A 615 6.20 30.30 9.33
CA ALA A 615 6.29 31.75 9.40
C ALA A 615 5.06 32.41 8.76
N PRO A 616 4.50 33.49 9.33
CA PRO A 616 3.28 34.11 8.82
C PRO A 616 3.33 34.58 7.36
N ASN A 617 4.52 34.76 6.80
CA ASN A 617 4.75 35.08 5.38
C ASN A 617 4.96 33.81 4.53
N GLN A 618 4.89 32.62 5.12
CA GLN A 618 5.10 31.32 4.47
C GLN A 618 6.43 31.15 3.71
N ASN A 619 7.43 31.99 4.04
CA ASN A 619 8.74 31.91 3.38
C ASN A 619 9.65 30.85 3.99
N TRP A 620 9.34 30.38 5.18
CA TRP A 620 10.06 29.29 5.86
C TRP A 620 9.21 28.65 6.94
N GLY A 621 9.50 27.42 7.25
CA GLY A 621 8.88 26.70 8.34
C GLY A 621 9.76 25.52 8.77
N THR A 622 9.38 24.88 9.87
CA THR A 622 10.07 23.73 10.43
C THR A 622 9.09 22.80 11.12
N SER A 623 9.39 21.51 11.08
CA SER A 623 8.63 20.46 11.73
C SER A 623 9.58 19.58 12.55
N LEU A 624 9.26 19.37 13.81
CA LEU A 624 9.90 18.40 14.70
C LEU A 624 8.89 17.28 14.94
N LYS A 625 9.28 16.04 14.63
CA LYS A 625 8.45 14.86 14.85
C LYS A 625 9.11 13.90 15.82
N LEU A 626 8.32 13.34 16.72
CA LEU A 626 8.71 12.25 17.61
C LEU A 626 7.83 11.05 17.25
N ASN A 627 8.45 9.98 16.79
CA ASN A 627 7.80 8.70 16.51
C ASN A 627 8.18 7.71 17.62
N TYR A 628 7.21 7.29 18.42
CA TYR A 628 7.39 6.33 19.49
C TYR A 628 6.74 5.00 19.10
N THR A 629 7.51 3.92 19.19
CA THR A 629 7.05 2.53 19.05
C THR A 629 7.28 1.81 20.37
N ALA A 630 6.25 1.15 20.89
CA ALA A 630 6.35 0.37 22.11
C ALA A 630 7.14 -0.93 21.88
N ASN A 631 7.63 -1.52 22.97
CA ASN A 631 8.16 -2.87 22.93
C ASN A 631 7.06 -3.90 22.61
N LYS A 632 7.45 -5.01 21.98
CA LYS A 632 6.60 -6.19 21.81
C LYS A 632 7.33 -7.39 22.37
N SER A 633 6.75 -8.04 23.39
CA SER A 633 7.40 -9.13 24.15
C SER A 633 6.39 -10.00 24.90
N GLY A 634 6.83 -11.14 25.39
CA GLY A 634 6.03 -12.02 26.25
C GLY A 634 4.75 -12.51 25.59
N SER A 635 3.59 -12.18 26.21
CA SER A 635 2.28 -12.63 25.71
C SER A 635 1.80 -11.99 24.43
N ASP A 636 2.48 -10.92 23.98
CA ASP A 636 2.13 -10.23 22.75
C ASP A 636 2.73 -10.92 21.50
N ILE A 637 3.49 -11.98 21.72
CA ILE A 637 4.16 -12.78 20.68
C ILE A 637 3.69 -14.23 20.77
N ASN A 638 3.33 -14.81 19.63
CA ASN A 638 3.18 -16.25 19.50
C ASN A 638 4.54 -16.86 19.12
N PHE A 639 5.23 -17.45 20.11
CA PHE A 639 6.54 -18.10 19.93
C PHE A 639 6.42 -19.50 19.30
N ASP A 640 5.23 -20.09 19.27
CA ASP A 640 4.95 -21.40 18.69
C ASP A 640 4.49 -21.31 17.22
N ASP A 641 4.52 -20.09 16.64
CA ASP A 641 4.16 -19.86 15.25
C ASP A 641 5.26 -20.40 14.33
N GLU A 642 5.01 -21.60 13.77
CA GLU A 642 5.93 -22.28 12.84
C GLU A 642 5.74 -21.80 11.38
N SER A 643 4.89 -20.82 11.11
CA SER A 643 4.60 -20.34 9.74
C SER A 643 5.85 -19.77 9.04
N GLY A 644 6.78 -19.21 9.79
CA GLY A 644 8.09 -18.75 9.31
C GLY A 644 9.22 -19.79 9.26
N GLY A 645 8.96 -21.05 9.64
CA GLY A 645 9.94 -22.14 9.56
C GLY A 645 11.04 -22.15 10.63
N ASN A 646 11.09 -21.19 11.54
CA ASN A 646 12.04 -21.10 12.64
C ASN A 646 11.35 -21.16 14.00
N ALA A 647 11.89 -21.99 14.89
CA ALA A 647 11.42 -22.14 16.27
C ALA A 647 12.04 -21.05 17.18
N GLY A 648 11.82 -19.79 16.87
CA GLY A 648 12.31 -18.65 17.64
C GLY A 648 11.69 -17.35 17.15
N GLN A 649 11.50 -16.41 18.05
CA GLN A 649 11.02 -15.07 17.73
C GLN A 649 11.72 -14.06 18.64
N ALA A 650 12.42 -13.10 18.05
CA ALA A 650 13.01 -11.99 18.79
C ALA A 650 11.93 -11.08 19.42
N GLU A 651 12.23 -10.51 20.57
CA GLU A 651 11.42 -9.47 21.18
C GLU A 651 11.83 -8.09 20.63
N LEU A 652 10.86 -7.23 20.34
CA LEU A 652 11.12 -5.86 19.88
C LEU A 652 11.31 -4.93 21.09
N PRO A 653 12.44 -4.21 21.20
CA PRO A 653 12.58 -3.14 22.18
C PRO A 653 11.77 -1.88 21.76
N SER A 654 11.35 -1.07 22.73
CA SER A 654 10.75 0.24 22.42
C SER A 654 11.76 1.20 21.85
N ALA A 655 11.32 2.08 20.93
CA ALA A 655 12.16 3.10 20.34
C ALA A 655 11.47 4.47 20.29
N THR A 656 12.26 5.55 20.29
CA THR A 656 11.79 6.92 20.06
C THR A 656 12.69 7.58 19.02
N VAL A 657 12.17 7.72 17.83
CA VAL A 657 12.88 8.37 16.72
C VAL A 657 12.46 9.84 16.65
N VAL A 658 13.43 10.72 16.44
CA VAL A 658 13.21 12.17 16.36
C VAL A 658 13.69 12.68 15.03
N ASP A 659 12.80 13.35 14.28
CA ASP A 659 13.05 13.88 12.96
C ASP A 659 12.83 15.39 12.95
N LEU A 660 13.68 16.11 12.22
CA LEU A 660 13.61 17.56 12.05
C LEU A 660 13.66 17.90 10.57
N THR A 661 12.62 18.54 10.06
CA THR A 661 12.61 19.08 8.70
C THR A 661 12.40 20.59 8.72
N ALA A 662 12.89 21.28 7.69
CA ALA A 662 12.65 22.70 7.49
C ALA A 662 12.57 23.02 6.00
N TYR A 663 11.81 24.04 5.66
CA TYR A 663 11.78 24.58 4.30
C TYR A 663 12.09 26.08 4.28
N TYR A 664 12.62 26.54 3.15
CA TYR A 664 12.85 27.95 2.85
C TYR A 664 12.47 28.28 1.41
N LYS A 665 11.68 29.34 1.21
CA LYS A 665 11.29 29.87 -0.09
C LYS A 665 12.04 31.17 -0.38
N PRO A 666 13.21 31.12 -1.03
CA PRO A 666 13.98 32.32 -1.39
C PRO A 666 13.24 33.19 -2.42
N MET A 667 12.39 32.61 -3.24
CA MET A 667 11.45 33.26 -4.15
C MET A 667 10.13 32.48 -4.17
N LYS A 668 9.06 33.09 -4.68
CA LYS A 668 7.69 32.55 -4.64
C LYS A 668 7.60 31.11 -5.19
N ASP A 669 8.30 30.83 -6.26
CA ASP A 669 8.18 29.59 -7.03
C ASP A 669 9.31 28.58 -6.76
N LEU A 670 10.23 28.86 -5.83
CA LEU A 670 11.32 27.96 -5.44
C LEU A 670 11.22 27.62 -3.96
N THR A 671 11.08 26.33 -3.67
CA THR A 671 11.13 25.77 -2.31
C THR A 671 12.38 24.92 -2.16
N ILE A 672 13.21 25.24 -1.16
CA ILE A 672 14.33 24.39 -0.73
C ILE A 672 13.93 23.78 0.59
N ARG A 673 14.06 22.46 0.72
CA ARG A 673 13.73 21.71 1.92
C ARG A 673 14.94 20.91 2.39
N GLY A 674 15.13 20.80 3.68
CA GLY A 674 16.17 19.97 4.28
C GLY A 674 15.64 19.25 5.50
N GLY A 675 16.12 18.03 5.72
CA GLY A 675 15.75 17.18 6.84
C GLY A 675 16.96 16.55 7.51
N VAL A 676 16.82 16.27 8.80
CA VAL A 676 17.69 15.39 9.58
C VAL A 676 16.77 14.36 10.21
N PHE A 677 16.91 13.13 9.80
CA PHE A 677 16.12 12.00 10.28
C PHE A 677 16.93 11.19 11.29
N ASN A 678 16.24 10.56 12.23
CA ASN A 678 16.87 9.90 13.38
C ASN A 678 17.92 10.81 14.05
N LEU A 679 17.53 12.03 14.43
CA LEU A 679 18.40 13.06 14.98
C LEU A 679 19.23 12.58 16.19
N THR A 680 18.66 11.68 17.00
CA THR A 680 19.27 11.11 18.20
C THR A 680 20.21 9.95 17.90
N ASN A 681 20.21 9.44 16.67
CA ASN A 681 20.93 8.24 16.24
C ASN A 681 20.53 7.01 17.08
N GLU A 682 19.22 6.82 17.26
CA GLU A 682 18.65 5.67 17.94
C GLU A 682 18.80 4.42 17.07
N GLU A 683 19.32 3.32 17.62
CA GLU A 683 19.29 2.01 16.97
C GLU A 683 17.91 1.39 17.22
N TYR A 684 17.14 1.19 16.15
CA TYR A 684 15.78 0.71 16.26
C TYR A 684 15.43 -0.25 15.12
N TYR A 685 14.36 -1.00 15.34
CA TYR A 685 13.88 -2.04 14.44
C TYR A 685 12.38 -1.87 14.21
N ARG A 686 11.88 -2.31 13.06
CA ARG A 686 10.45 -2.48 12.83
C ARG A 686 10.07 -3.92 13.11
N TRP A 687 8.91 -4.14 13.71
CA TRP A 687 8.44 -5.48 14.05
C TRP A 687 8.34 -6.39 12.82
N ASN A 688 7.86 -5.84 11.71
CA ASN A 688 7.70 -6.60 10.47
C ASN A 688 9.03 -7.13 9.91
N ASP A 689 10.13 -6.41 10.14
CA ASP A 689 11.46 -6.74 9.60
C ASP A 689 12.22 -7.77 10.45
N ILE A 690 11.80 -7.96 11.71
CA ILE A 690 12.40 -8.94 12.65
C ILE A 690 11.49 -10.12 12.97
N ARG A 691 10.30 -10.13 12.40
CA ARG A 691 9.33 -11.19 12.62
C ARG A 691 9.80 -12.50 11.97
N GLY A 692 10.00 -13.54 12.80
CA GLY A 692 10.56 -14.83 12.39
C GLY A 692 12.06 -14.99 12.69
N ASP A 693 12.73 -13.92 13.12
CA ASP A 693 14.11 -14.00 13.58
C ASP A 693 14.19 -14.53 15.01
N ASP A 694 15.24 -15.26 15.35
CA ASP A 694 15.47 -15.77 16.69
C ASP A 694 16.22 -14.78 17.60
N GLU A 695 16.86 -13.76 17.03
CA GLU A 695 17.52 -12.65 17.73
C GLU A 695 17.43 -11.36 16.90
N LEU A 696 17.82 -10.22 17.46
CA LEU A 696 17.88 -8.96 16.74
C LEU A 696 19.16 -8.88 15.89
N TYR A 697 19.03 -9.11 14.61
CA TYR A 697 20.14 -8.96 13.66
C TYR A 697 20.28 -7.49 13.25
N LYS A 698 21.50 -6.96 13.29
CA LYS A 698 21.75 -5.54 12.96
C LYS A 698 21.45 -5.17 11.50
N GLU A 699 21.50 -6.14 10.62
CA GLU A 699 21.07 -5.98 9.20
C GLU A 699 19.62 -5.56 9.07
N ASN A 700 18.75 -5.96 10.03
CA ASN A 700 17.34 -5.61 10.08
C ASN A 700 17.07 -4.29 10.85
N SER A 701 18.14 -3.61 11.31
CA SER A 701 18.00 -2.29 11.92
C SER A 701 17.60 -1.26 10.86
N GLN A 702 16.88 -0.23 11.30
CA GLN A 702 16.51 0.89 10.43
C GLN A 702 17.71 1.85 10.28
N ALA A 703 17.52 2.86 9.42
CA ALA A 703 18.58 3.80 9.08
C ALA A 703 19.21 4.49 10.30
N GLU A 704 20.51 4.66 10.27
CA GLU A 704 21.22 5.58 11.15
C GLU A 704 20.74 7.03 10.92
N ARG A 705 21.24 7.97 11.73
CA ARG A 705 20.96 9.39 11.50
C ARG A 705 21.39 9.79 10.08
N ASN A 706 20.43 10.26 9.32
CA ASN A 706 20.59 10.58 7.91
C ASN A 706 20.09 11.99 7.57
N TYR A 707 20.33 12.46 6.35
CA TYR A 707 20.08 13.81 5.91
C TYR A 707 19.44 13.80 4.53
N GLY A 708 18.37 14.59 4.37
CA GLY A 708 17.75 14.83 3.08
C GLY A 708 17.82 16.30 2.67
N ILE A 709 17.91 16.56 1.38
CA ILE A 709 17.76 17.89 0.80
C ILE A 709 16.99 17.81 -0.50
N SER A 710 16.09 18.76 -0.73
CA SER A 710 15.39 18.89 -2.01
C SER A 710 15.25 20.36 -2.43
N ALA A 711 15.16 20.57 -3.74
CA ALA A 711 14.85 21.85 -4.35
C ALA A 711 13.75 21.66 -5.39
N LYS A 712 12.60 22.31 -5.20
CA LYS A 712 11.44 22.27 -6.10
C LYS A 712 11.18 23.65 -6.67
N TYR A 713 11.07 23.74 -7.98
CA TYR A 713 10.71 24.93 -8.72
C TYR A 713 9.38 24.72 -9.46
N GLU A 714 8.40 25.58 -9.21
CA GLU A 714 7.05 25.57 -9.80
C GLU A 714 6.89 26.76 -10.72
N PHE A 715 6.42 26.56 -11.95
CA PHE A 715 6.31 27.62 -12.98
C PHE A 715 4.98 27.57 -13.73
#